data_757f83c7c94c9623ff7b5033551dfbbf
#
_entry.id   757f83c7c94c9623ff7b5033551dfbbf
#
_cell.length_a   1.000
_cell.length_b   1.000
_cell.length_c   1.000
_cell.angle_alpha   90.00
_cell.angle_beta   90.00
_cell.angle_gamma   90.00
#
_symmetry.space_group_name_H-M   'P 1'
#
loop_
_entity.id
_entity.type
_entity.pdbx_description
1 polymer ?
#
loop_
_entity_poly.entity_id
_entity_poly.type
_entity_poly.pdbx_seq_one_letter_code
_entity_poly.pdbx_strand_id
1 'polypeptide(L)'
;MLQNQEWESFTGRLWKEECNVRDFIQNNYTQYDGDESFLAAPTDATNKLWDKLQALQKAERDNGGVLKEDADVVSSITSYGPGYIDPETKDLEQIVGLQTDEPLKRAFMPYGGIKMAEEALQMYGYTPNENFHKIYTEYHKTHNQAVFDAYTPEMLAARHTHIVTGLPDTYGRGHIVGDYRRVALYGIDQLIAWKQEDKANCGDGNMFDDVIRQREELSEQIKRLKEMKVMAQSYGYDISKPASNAKEAVQWLYFGYLAAIKTQNGAAMSVGRVSTFLDIYIERDIKAGKLTEAEAQELIDHFTMKLRMVKFARIKSYNELFSGDPVWATLEVGGIGVDGRSMVTKNDYRFLHTLENMGPAPEPNLTVLYSSALQDTFKKYAAKISVRTSSIQYENDDVMKPIWGDDYSICCCVSATQTGKEMQFFGARANLAKCLLYAINGGKDEKFLDKKTGKPMQVGPEYSPITAEYLDYDEVLAKYKKMLDWLAGLYVNILNLIQYMHDKYYYESAEMALIDTDVRRTFATGIAGFSHVIDSLSAIKYAKVKVIRNAETGLAEDFEIEGEFPKYGNDDDRADNIGVWLLHEFLTDIKKRHTYRNSEPTTSILTITSNVVYGKYTGNLPDGRRAWTPFAPGANPSYGAETSGLLASLNSVAKIPYEWSLDGISNTQTMNPSALGHDEEERATKLVSAMDGYFDQGAHHLNVNVFGKDKLLDAMENPDKPEYANFTIRVSGYAVKFISLTREQQLDVINRTFHDSL
;
A
#
# COMPACT_ATOMS: atom_id res chain seq x y z
N MET A 1 34.37 9.67 5.24
CA MET A 1 33.86 9.48 3.88
C MET A 1 34.41 8.19 3.33
N LEU A 2 33.54 7.24 2.98
CA LEU A 2 33.95 6.06 2.23
C LEU A 2 34.34 6.50 0.81
N GLN A 3 35.61 6.33 0.45
CA GLN A 3 36.09 6.61 -0.89
C GLN A 3 35.87 5.37 -1.77
N ASN A 4 35.89 5.53 -3.10
CA ASN A 4 35.68 4.41 -4.03
C ASN A 4 36.62 3.21 -3.78
N GLN A 5 37.79 3.44 -3.22
CA GLN A 5 38.77 2.42 -2.88
C GLN A 5 38.33 1.59 -1.65
N GLU A 6 37.74 2.25 -0.67
CA GLU A 6 37.22 1.60 0.54
C GLU A 6 35.93 0.83 0.24
N TRP A 7 35.19 1.28 -0.78
CA TRP A 7 33.97 0.62 -1.18
C TRP A 7 34.16 -0.79 -1.75
N GLU A 8 35.21 -1.03 -2.54
CA GLU A 8 35.49 -2.37 -3.09
C GLU A 8 35.82 -3.40 -2.01
N SER A 9 36.28 -2.97 -0.87
CA SER A 9 36.58 -3.82 0.30
C SER A 9 35.58 -3.69 1.44
N PHE A 10 34.48 -2.92 1.25
CA PHE A 10 33.49 -2.69 2.28
C PHE A 10 32.71 -3.97 2.60
N THR A 11 32.76 -4.41 3.86
CA THR A 11 32.09 -5.63 4.33
C THR A 11 30.87 -5.34 5.19
N GLY A 12 30.55 -4.06 5.47
CA GLY A 12 29.46 -3.66 6.34
C GLY A 12 29.67 -4.03 7.81
N ARG A 13 30.92 -4.07 8.27
CA ARG A 13 31.22 -4.33 9.67
C ARG A 13 30.48 -3.37 10.60
N LEU A 14 29.95 -3.88 11.69
CA LEU A 14 29.11 -3.13 12.64
C LEU A 14 27.92 -2.45 11.98
N TRP A 15 27.31 -3.17 11.07
CA TRP A 15 26.21 -2.72 10.21
C TRP A 15 25.06 -2.02 10.92
N LYS A 16 24.87 -2.22 12.21
CA LYS A 16 23.86 -1.54 13.03
C LYS A 16 24.34 -0.19 13.57
N GLU A 17 25.61 -0.04 13.84
CA GLU A 17 26.15 1.07 14.62
C GLU A 17 27.12 1.94 13.82
N GLU A 18 28.13 1.34 13.16
CA GLU A 18 29.19 2.07 12.48
C GLU A 18 28.94 2.27 10.98
N CYS A 19 28.36 1.25 10.33
CA CYS A 19 28.17 1.25 8.90
C CYS A 19 26.87 0.58 8.54
N ASN A 20 25.96 1.35 8.00
CA ASN A 20 24.65 0.88 7.56
C ASN A 20 24.34 1.41 6.16
N VAL A 21 23.29 0.88 5.55
CA VAL A 21 22.91 1.24 4.18
C VAL A 21 22.66 2.74 4.03
N ARG A 22 22.00 3.35 5.01
CA ARG A 22 21.74 4.80 5.02
C ARG A 22 23.04 5.61 4.95
N ASP A 23 24.02 5.30 5.80
CA ASP A 23 25.29 6.03 5.83
C ASP A 23 26.12 5.77 4.57
N PHE A 24 26.08 4.54 4.03
CA PHE A 24 26.66 4.25 2.73
C PHE A 24 26.08 5.13 1.63
N ILE A 25 24.76 5.28 1.57
CA ILE A 25 24.09 6.15 0.59
C ILE A 25 24.55 7.60 0.78
N GLN A 26 24.44 8.15 1.99
CA GLN A 26 24.75 9.56 2.27
C GLN A 26 26.20 9.92 1.96
N ASN A 27 27.12 8.97 2.09
CA ASN A 27 28.53 9.20 1.83
C ASN A 27 28.95 9.01 0.35
N ASN A 28 28.14 8.34 -0.47
CA ASN A 28 28.56 7.91 -1.80
C ASN A 28 27.66 8.37 -2.96
N TYR A 29 26.40 8.78 -2.74
CA TYR A 29 25.55 9.19 -3.85
C TYR A 29 25.99 10.53 -4.45
N THR A 30 25.67 10.74 -5.71
CA THR A 30 25.91 11.98 -6.43
C THR A 30 24.57 12.64 -6.74
N GLN A 31 24.29 13.78 -6.09
CA GLN A 31 23.13 14.60 -6.43
C GLN A 31 23.17 14.99 -7.91
N TYR A 32 22.02 14.96 -8.56
CA TYR A 32 21.87 15.36 -9.96
C TYR A 32 21.00 16.59 -10.09
N ASP A 33 21.59 17.68 -10.59
CA ASP A 33 20.93 18.97 -10.77
C ASP A 33 20.57 19.28 -12.24
N GLY A 34 20.75 18.30 -13.13
CA GLY A 34 20.43 18.42 -14.55
C GLY A 34 18.96 18.14 -14.87
N ASP A 35 18.71 17.88 -16.14
CA ASP A 35 17.38 17.58 -16.69
C ASP A 35 17.32 16.17 -17.31
N GLU A 36 16.21 15.86 -17.96
CA GLU A 36 15.93 14.58 -18.58
C GLU A 36 16.74 14.26 -19.86
N SER A 37 17.61 15.15 -20.33
CA SER A 37 18.29 15.04 -21.64
C SER A 37 19.24 13.85 -21.79
N PHE A 38 19.70 13.25 -20.67
CA PHE A 38 20.58 12.07 -20.68
C PHE A 38 19.81 10.76 -20.85
N LEU A 39 18.49 10.76 -20.67
CA LEU A 39 17.65 9.56 -20.70
C LEU A 39 17.70 8.87 -22.08
N ALA A 40 17.77 7.55 -22.05
CA ALA A 40 17.86 6.75 -23.25
C ALA A 40 16.52 6.13 -23.62
N ALA A 41 16.26 6.03 -24.92
CA ALA A 41 15.16 5.24 -25.44
C ALA A 41 15.31 3.75 -25.08
N PRO A 42 14.22 2.96 -25.07
CA PRO A 42 14.29 1.54 -24.77
C PRO A 42 15.16 0.82 -25.81
N THR A 43 15.99 -0.11 -25.34
CA THR A 43 16.82 -0.94 -26.22
C THR A 43 15.97 -1.94 -27.00
N ASP A 44 16.56 -2.56 -28.05
CA ASP A 44 15.89 -3.65 -28.77
C ASP A 44 15.55 -4.83 -27.86
N ALA A 45 16.37 -5.12 -26.85
CA ALA A 45 16.11 -6.15 -25.85
C ALA A 45 14.90 -5.78 -24.98
N THR A 46 14.86 -4.56 -24.47
CA THR A 46 13.72 -4.03 -23.72
C THR A 46 12.43 -4.14 -24.53
N ASN A 47 12.44 -3.69 -25.79
CA ASN A 47 11.26 -3.74 -26.65
C ASN A 47 10.76 -5.17 -26.88
N LYS A 48 11.67 -6.11 -27.23
CA LYS A 48 11.30 -7.52 -27.49
C LYS A 48 10.70 -8.19 -26.25
N LEU A 49 11.31 -8.00 -25.06
CA LEU A 49 10.82 -8.58 -23.83
C LEU A 49 9.49 -7.95 -23.39
N TRP A 50 9.35 -6.64 -23.58
CA TRP A 50 8.12 -5.93 -23.26
C TRP A 50 6.96 -6.33 -24.17
N ASP A 51 7.18 -6.46 -25.48
CA ASP A 51 6.18 -6.95 -26.42
C ASP A 51 5.71 -8.37 -26.05
N LYS A 52 6.64 -9.25 -25.66
CA LYS A 52 6.30 -10.59 -25.18
C LYS A 52 5.46 -10.53 -23.92
N LEU A 53 5.85 -9.70 -22.95
CA LEU A 53 5.12 -9.55 -21.70
C LEU A 53 3.71 -8.96 -21.91
N GLN A 54 3.57 -7.96 -22.78
CA GLN A 54 2.25 -7.42 -23.14
C GLN A 54 1.34 -8.48 -23.78
N ALA A 55 1.88 -9.32 -24.65
CA ALA A 55 1.12 -10.43 -25.24
C ALA A 55 0.64 -11.43 -24.17
N LEU A 56 1.50 -11.75 -23.18
CA LEU A 56 1.14 -12.61 -22.04
C LEU A 56 0.09 -11.96 -21.14
N GLN A 57 0.20 -10.67 -20.85
CA GLN A 57 -0.80 -9.93 -20.06
C GLN A 57 -2.15 -9.84 -20.78
N LYS A 58 -2.12 -9.72 -22.13
CA LYS A 58 -3.34 -9.79 -22.92
C LYS A 58 -3.98 -11.18 -22.85
N ALA A 59 -3.18 -12.24 -23.00
CA ALA A 59 -3.67 -13.62 -22.87
C ALA A 59 -4.23 -13.89 -21.46
N GLU A 60 -3.59 -13.38 -20.41
CA GLU A 60 -4.09 -13.45 -19.02
C GLU A 60 -5.48 -12.82 -18.91
N ARG A 61 -5.64 -11.60 -19.44
CA ARG A 61 -6.94 -10.90 -19.45
C ARG A 61 -8.00 -11.65 -20.22
N ASP A 62 -7.66 -12.12 -21.44
CA ASP A 62 -8.57 -12.88 -22.29
C ASP A 62 -8.99 -14.20 -21.64
N ASN A 63 -8.19 -14.75 -20.74
CA ASN A 63 -8.47 -15.95 -19.94
C ASN A 63 -9.14 -15.68 -18.58
N GLY A 64 -9.78 -14.52 -18.41
CA GLY A 64 -10.52 -14.18 -17.20
C GLY A 64 -9.68 -13.66 -16.03
N GLY A 65 -8.44 -13.20 -16.30
CA GLY A 65 -7.57 -12.53 -15.32
C GLY A 65 -6.49 -13.42 -14.69
N VAL A 66 -6.41 -14.69 -15.05
CA VAL A 66 -5.33 -15.61 -14.67
C VAL A 66 -4.87 -16.41 -15.89
N LEU A 67 -3.58 -16.32 -16.22
CA LEU A 67 -3.02 -17.08 -17.34
C LEU A 67 -2.85 -18.56 -16.98
N LYS A 68 -2.24 -18.81 -15.84
CA LYS A 68 -1.99 -20.16 -15.31
C LYS A 68 -1.85 -20.09 -13.79
N GLU A 69 -2.32 -21.13 -13.11
CA GLU A 69 -2.17 -21.31 -11.67
C GLU A 69 -1.56 -22.66 -11.35
N ASP A 70 -0.69 -22.75 -10.35
CA ASP A 70 -0.09 -24.00 -9.91
C ASP A 70 -1.04 -24.72 -8.96
N ALA A 71 -1.18 -26.05 -9.13
CA ALA A 71 -1.98 -26.89 -8.23
C ALA A 71 -1.13 -27.92 -7.48
N ASP A 72 0.12 -28.15 -7.91
CA ASP A 72 0.92 -29.27 -7.49
C ASP A 72 2.25 -28.90 -6.80
N VAL A 73 2.54 -27.60 -6.68
CA VAL A 73 3.74 -27.09 -6.01
C VAL A 73 3.37 -26.03 -5.00
N VAL A 74 3.69 -26.27 -3.73
CA VAL A 74 3.59 -25.25 -2.68
C VAL A 74 4.79 -24.30 -2.81
N SER A 75 4.50 -23.00 -2.98
CA SER A 75 5.52 -21.99 -3.21
C SER A 75 6.46 -21.83 -2.03
N SER A 76 7.74 -21.79 -2.31
CA SER A 76 8.83 -21.42 -1.41
C SER A 76 9.97 -20.82 -2.22
N ILE A 77 11.02 -20.33 -1.56
CA ILE A 77 12.17 -19.70 -2.25
C ILE A 77 12.78 -20.64 -3.30
N THR A 78 12.81 -21.94 -3.01
CA THR A 78 13.49 -22.97 -3.84
C THR A 78 12.55 -23.97 -4.51
N SER A 79 11.23 -23.71 -4.50
CA SER A 79 10.25 -24.67 -5.03
C SER A 79 10.20 -24.76 -6.55
N TYR A 80 10.70 -23.74 -7.24
CA TYR A 80 10.71 -23.66 -8.70
C TYR A 80 12.13 -23.60 -9.23
N GLY A 81 12.34 -24.22 -10.39
CA GLY A 81 13.53 -24.02 -11.19
C GLY A 81 13.59 -22.61 -11.81
N PRO A 82 14.67 -22.28 -12.54
CA PRO A 82 14.82 -21.00 -13.19
C PRO A 82 13.71 -20.72 -14.21
N GLY A 83 13.00 -19.58 -14.05
CA GLY A 83 12.01 -19.09 -14.99
C GLY A 83 12.49 -17.81 -15.69
N TYR A 84 12.05 -17.64 -16.93
CA TYR A 84 12.38 -16.51 -17.80
C TYR A 84 11.12 -15.96 -18.48
N ILE A 85 11.12 -14.67 -18.88
CA ILE A 85 10.02 -14.07 -19.63
C ILE A 85 9.80 -14.82 -20.94
N ASP A 86 10.92 -15.15 -21.62
CA ASP A 86 10.91 -16.01 -22.80
C ASP A 86 12.14 -16.91 -22.79
N PRO A 87 12.00 -18.22 -22.55
CA PRO A 87 13.11 -19.15 -22.53
C PRO A 87 13.97 -19.18 -23.80
N GLU A 88 13.35 -18.84 -24.99
CA GLU A 88 14.05 -18.81 -26.27
C GLU A 88 14.99 -17.61 -26.40
N THR A 89 14.67 -16.50 -25.71
CA THR A 89 15.42 -15.25 -25.75
C THR A 89 15.95 -14.84 -24.36
N LYS A 90 16.12 -15.77 -23.45
CA LYS A 90 16.57 -15.53 -22.05
C LYS A 90 17.86 -14.73 -21.93
N ASP A 91 18.74 -14.82 -22.94
CA ASP A 91 20.02 -14.08 -22.96
C ASP A 91 19.82 -12.57 -23.14
N LEU A 92 18.62 -12.13 -23.53
CA LEU A 92 18.25 -10.70 -23.57
C LEU A 92 17.93 -10.17 -22.17
N GLU A 93 17.55 -11.02 -21.21
CA GLU A 93 17.18 -10.58 -19.87
C GLU A 93 18.40 -10.14 -19.07
N GLN A 94 18.56 -8.84 -18.83
CA GLN A 94 19.63 -8.32 -17.98
C GLN A 94 19.39 -8.67 -16.50
N ILE A 95 18.13 -8.68 -16.06
CA ILE A 95 17.70 -9.08 -14.73
C ILE A 95 16.84 -10.34 -14.85
N VAL A 96 17.25 -11.40 -14.18
CA VAL A 96 16.60 -12.71 -14.24
C VAL A 96 15.86 -13.05 -12.95
N GLY A 97 14.93 -13.98 -13.05
CA GLY A 97 14.16 -14.49 -11.91
C GLY A 97 12.66 -14.22 -12.06
N LEU A 98 11.87 -15.27 -11.81
CA LEU A 98 10.41 -15.20 -11.77
C LEU A 98 9.88 -15.76 -10.44
N GLN A 99 8.69 -15.38 -10.09
CA GLN A 99 7.97 -15.90 -8.91
C GLN A 99 7.74 -17.42 -9.00
N THR A 100 7.54 -17.93 -10.21
CA THR A 100 7.46 -19.36 -10.55
C THR A 100 8.47 -19.68 -11.66
N ASP A 101 8.36 -20.82 -12.30
CA ASP A 101 9.17 -21.24 -13.46
C ASP A 101 8.62 -20.75 -14.80
N GLU A 102 7.41 -20.16 -14.81
CA GLU A 102 6.77 -19.63 -16.01
C GLU A 102 6.27 -18.19 -15.78
N PRO A 103 6.31 -17.30 -16.80
CA PRO A 103 5.85 -15.93 -16.67
C PRO A 103 4.33 -15.89 -16.41
N LEU A 104 3.92 -15.04 -15.47
CA LEU A 104 2.53 -14.83 -15.02
C LEU A 104 1.82 -16.10 -14.49
N LYS A 105 2.52 -17.21 -14.30
CA LYS A 105 1.96 -18.35 -13.57
C LYS A 105 1.86 -18.02 -12.09
N ARG A 106 0.64 -18.16 -11.54
CA ARG A 106 0.35 -17.89 -10.13
C ARG A 106 0.79 -19.05 -9.25
N ALA A 107 1.43 -18.73 -8.14
CA ALA A 107 1.90 -19.72 -7.20
C ALA A 107 0.82 -20.14 -6.21
N PHE A 108 0.79 -21.42 -5.83
CA PHE A 108 -0.05 -21.94 -4.75
C PHE A 108 0.61 -21.67 -3.39
N MET A 109 -0.06 -20.88 -2.55
CA MET A 109 0.44 -20.41 -1.26
C MET A 109 -0.59 -20.66 -0.13
N PRO A 110 -0.60 -21.86 0.45
CA PRO A 110 -1.62 -22.23 1.45
C PRO A 110 -1.31 -21.78 2.89
N TYR A 111 -0.17 -21.14 3.14
CA TYR A 111 0.30 -20.82 4.51
C TYR A 111 -0.67 -19.95 5.30
N GLY A 112 -1.23 -18.92 4.65
CA GLY A 112 -2.23 -18.04 5.25
C GLY A 112 -3.56 -18.74 5.46
N GLY A 113 -4.02 -19.54 4.47
CA GLY A 113 -5.28 -20.25 4.54
C GLY A 113 -5.49 -21.22 3.39
N ILE A 114 -5.58 -22.52 3.68
CA ILE A 114 -5.78 -23.55 2.65
C ILE A 114 -7.10 -23.39 1.89
N LYS A 115 -8.20 -23.05 2.58
CA LYS A 115 -9.51 -22.86 1.95
C LYS A 115 -9.51 -21.78 0.88
N MET A 116 -8.84 -20.65 1.14
CA MET A 116 -8.73 -19.55 0.17
C MET A 116 -7.88 -19.95 -1.03
N ALA A 117 -6.76 -20.63 -0.78
CA ALA A 117 -5.89 -21.11 -1.87
C ALA A 117 -6.62 -22.12 -2.76
N GLU A 118 -7.39 -23.04 -2.19
CA GLU A 118 -8.21 -23.99 -2.93
C GLU A 118 -9.38 -23.33 -3.67
N GLU A 119 -10.04 -22.34 -3.06
CA GLU A 119 -11.08 -21.54 -3.71
C GLU A 119 -10.53 -20.79 -4.93
N ALA A 120 -9.34 -20.22 -4.83
CA ALA A 120 -8.67 -19.58 -5.96
C ALA A 120 -8.40 -20.57 -7.10
N LEU A 121 -7.85 -21.76 -6.81
CA LEU A 121 -7.66 -22.84 -7.79
C LEU A 121 -8.99 -23.20 -8.49
N GLN A 122 -10.02 -23.49 -7.71
CA GLN A 122 -11.33 -23.91 -8.25
C GLN A 122 -11.98 -22.80 -9.11
N MET A 123 -11.83 -21.54 -8.71
CA MET A 123 -12.37 -20.39 -9.45
C MET A 123 -11.83 -20.31 -10.88
N TYR A 124 -10.60 -20.74 -11.11
CA TYR A 124 -9.95 -20.76 -12.42
C TYR A 124 -9.88 -22.14 -13.06
N GLY A 125 -10.65 -23.12 -12.55
CA GLY A 125 -10.82 -24.43 -13.17
C GLY A 125 -9.75 -25.48 -12.83
N TYR A 126 -8.95 -25.25 -11.80
CA TYR A 126 -7.96 -26.22 -11.30
C TYR A 126 -8.54 -27.09 -10.19
N THR A 127 -8.03 -28.31 -10.08
CA THR A 127 -8.39 -29.23 -9.01
C THR A 127 -7.38 -29.16 -7.88
N PRO A 128 -7.79 -28.83 -6.64
CA PRO A 128 -6.90 -28.84 -5.49
C PRO A 128 -6.25 -30.21 -5.26
N ASN A 129 -5.00 -30.21 -4.84
CA ASN A 129 -4.25 -31.42 -4.51
C ASN A 129 -4.69 -31.98 -3.14
N GLU A 130 -5.20 -33.20 -3.10
CA GLU A 130 -5.74 -33.84 -1.88
C GLU A 130 -4.65 -34.01 -0.80
N ASN A 131 -3.39 -34.22 -1.16
CA ASN A 131 -2.29 -34.35 -0.19
C ASN A 131 -2.03 -33.00 0.49
N PHE A 132 -2.07 -31.88 -0.25
CA PHE A 132 -1.92 -30.55 0.32
C PHE A 132 -3.09 -30.21 1.23
N HIS A 133 -4.32 -30.52 0.81
CA HIS A 133 -5.50 -30.39 1.66
C HIS A 133 -5.29 -31.09 3.00
N LYS A 134 -4.89 -32.36 2.96
CA LYS A 134 -4.64 -33.15 4.17
C LYS A 134 -3.53 -32.56 5.05
N ILE A 135 -2.41 -32.13 4.46
CA ILE A 135 -1.29 -31.55 5.21
C ILE A 135 -1.74 -30.30 5.95
N TYR A 136 -2.46 -29.40 5.28
CA TYR A 136 -2.86 -28.10 5.82
C TYR A 136 -4.18 -28.10 6.62
N THR A 137 -4.84 -29.23 6.75
CA THR A 137 -6.03 -29.39 7.60
C THR A 137 -5.81 -30.34 8.78
N GLU A 138 -4.96 -31.36 8.63
CA GLU A 138 -4.74 -32.38 9.67
C GLU A 138 -3.41 -32.20 10.42
N TYR A 139 -2.33 -31.80 9.72
CA TYR A 139 -0.97 -31.80 10.28
C TYR A 139 -0.40 -30.39 10.50
N HIS A 140 -0.90 -29.38 9.82
CA HIS A 140 -0.42 -28.01 9.89
C HIS A 140 -1.59 -27.05 10.06
N LYS A 141 -1.57 -26.24 11.12
CA LYS A 141 -2.58 -25.20 11.33
C LYS A 141 -2.20 -23.95 10.54
N THR A 142 -3.10 -23.44 9.73
CA THR A 142 -2.88 -22.17 9.00
C THR A 142 -3.24 -20.97 9.86
N HIS A 143 -2.68 -19.80 9.51
CA HIS A 143 -3.00 -18.52 10.14
C HIS A 143 -4.52 -18.25 10.14
N ASN A 144 -5.17 -18.39 8.99
CA ASN A 144 -6.61 -18.17 8.83
C ASN A 144 -7.43 -19.03 9.82
N GLN A 145 -7.16 -20.34 9.86
CA GLN A 145 -7.85 -21.21 10.80
C GLN A 145 -7.62 -20.79 12.25
N ALA A 146 -6.36 -20.46 12.62
CA ALA A 146 -6.02 -20.07 13.98
C ALA A 146 -6.77 -18.80 14.42
N VAL A 147 -6.90 -17.83 13.53
CA VAL A 147 -7.64 -16.59 13.79
C VAL A 147 -9.12 -16.89 14.02
N PHE A 148 -9.76 -17.65 13.12
CA PHE A 148 -11.20 -17.96 13.24
C PHE A 148 -11.53 -18.86 14.43
N ASP A 149 -10.62 -19.74 14.83
CA ASP A 149 -10.78 -20.54 16.06
C ASP A 149 -10.78 -19.68 17.33
N ALA A 150 -10.12 -18.52 17.28
CA ALA A 150 -9.95 -17.65 18.45
C ALA A 150 -10.89 -16.43 18.47
N TYR A 151 -11.57 -16.13 17.38
CA TYR A 151 -12.51 -15.01 17.34
C TYR A 151 -13.67 -15.19 18.33
N THR A 152 -13.99 -14.12 19.05
CA THR A 152 -15.20 -14.05 19.86
C THR A 152 -16.45 -13.82 18.99
N PRO A 153 -17.66 -14.13 19.51
CA PRO A 153 -18.90 -13.81 18.79
C PRO A 153 -19.02 -12.31 18.41
N GLU A 154 -18.54 -11.41 19.28
CA GLU A 154 -18.54 -9.96 19.03
C GLU A 154 -17.59 -9.59 17.86
N MET A 155 -16.38 -10.16 17.82
CA MET A 155 -15.45 -9.96 16.72
C MET A 155 -16.00 -10.47 15.38
N LEU A 156 -16.65 -11.64 15.40
CA LEU A 156 -17.34 -12.20 14.22
C LEU A 156 -18.51 -11.33 13.77
N ALA A 157 -19.28 -10.78 14.70
CA ALA A 157 -20.37 -9.85 14.37
C ALA A 157 -19.83 -8.57 13.75
N ALA A 158 -18.76 -7.98 14.31
CA ALA A 158 -18.13 -6.78 13.76
C ALA A 158 -17.58 -7.01 12.34
N ARG A 159 -16.97 -8.17 12.10
CA ARG A 159 -16.49 -8.56 10.77
C ARG A 159 -17.65 -8.75 9.79
N HIS A 160 -18.71 -9.44 10.22
CA HIS A 160 -19.87 -9.73 9.39
C HIS A 160 -20.65 -8.46 8.97
N THR A 161 -20.79 -7.51 9.87
CA THR A 161 -21.48 -6.23 9.61
C THR A 161 -20.63 -5.18 8.93
N HIS A 162 -19.35 -5.47 8.69
CA HIS A 162 -18.40 -4.53 8.08
C HIS A 162 -18.18 -3.24 8.85
N ILE A 163 -18.38 -3.24 10.18
CA ILE A 163 -17.91 -2.13 11.01
C ILE A 163 -16.39 -2.15 11.16
N VAL A 164 -15.77 -3.33 11.08
CA VAL A 164 -14.34 -3.52 10.85
C VAL A 164 -14.15 -4.39 9.62
N THR A 165 -13.32 -3.96 8.67
CA THR A 165 -13.10 -4.69 7.41
C THR A 165 -11.69 -4.49 6.84
N GLY A 166 -11.34 -5.25 5.79
CA GLY A 166 -10.00 -5.28 5.22
C GLY A 166 -8.99 -5.98 6.14
N LEU A 167 -9.47 -6.91 6.96
CA LEU A 167 -8.68 -7.60 7.97
C LEU A 167 -7.73 -8.62 7.33
N PRO A 168 -6.45 -8.67 7.74
CA PRO A 168 -5.49 -9.69 7.30
C PRO A 168 -5.69 -11.03 8.04
N ASP A 169 -6.94 -11.39 8.32
CA ASP A 169 -7.30 -12.65 8.97
C ASP A 169 -7.35 -13.84 8.01
N THR A 170 -7.37 -13.58 6.71
CA THR A 170 -7.50 -14.60 5.65
C THR A 170 -6.33 -14.62 4.68
N TYR A 171 -5.41 -13.65 4.72
CA TYR A 171 -4.27 -13.50 3.80
C TYR A 171 -3.02 -13.00 4.53
N GLY A 172 -1.91 -12.87 3.80
CA GLY A 172 -0.67 -12.39 4.36
C GLY A 172 -0.74 -10.91 4.79
N ARG A 173 0.10 -10.55 5.71
CA ARG A 173 0.18 -9.20 6.31
C ARG A 173 0.80 -8.17 5.39
N GLY A 174 1.99 -8.47 4.86
CA GLY A 174 2.65 -7.71 3.78
C GLY A 174 3.06 -6.27 4.10
N HIS A 175 3.20 -5.89 5.36
CA HIS A 175 3.67 -4.56 5.77
C HIS A 175 5.08 -4.60 6.39
N ILE A 176 5.93 -5.46 5.83
CA ILE A 176 7.35 -5.48 6.11
C ILE A 176 8.07 -5.13 4.80
N VAL A 177 8.93 -4.12 4.84
CA VAL A 177 9.81 -3.79 3.73
C VAL A 177 11.20 -4.31 4.08
N GLY A 178 11.59 -5.42 3.47
CA GLY A 178 12.95 -5.93 3.61
C GLY A 178 13.94 -4.92 3.05
N ASP A 179 15.06 -4.69 3.75
CA ASP A 179 16.13 -3.89 3.16
C ASP A 179 16.91 -4.72 2.14
N TYR A 180 16.35 -4.85 0.95
CA TYR A 180 16.90 -5.64 -0.16
C TYR A 180 18.27 -5.15 -0.62
N ARG A 181 18.63 -3.89 -0.33
CA ARG A 181 19.92 -3.27 -0.60
C ARG A 181 21.04 -3.97 0.14
N ARG A 182 20.74 -4.58 1.32
CA ARG A 182 21.71 -5.33 2.12
C ARG A 182 22.29 -6.53 1.37
N VAL A 183 21.51 -7.16 0.50
CA VAL A 183 21.98 -8.29 -0.31
C VAL A 183 23.09 -7.83 -1.26
N ALA A 184 22.91 -6.66 -1.90
CA ALA A 184 23.90 -6.09 -2.80
C ALA A 184 25.14 -5.55 -2.04
N LEU A 185 24.92 -4.87 -0.91
CA LEU A 185 25.99 -4.20 -0.18
C LEU A 185 26.88 -5.15 0.62
N TYR A 186 26.28 -6.17 1.25
CA TYR A 186 26.99 -7.05 2.19
C TYR A 186 27.21 -8.47 1.69
N GLY A 187 26.34 -8.97 0.79
CA GLY A 187 26.26 -10.37 0.43
C GLY A 187 25.61 -11.23 1.54
N ILE A 188 25.08 -12.38 1.13
CA ILE A 188 24.29 -13.24 2.03
C ILE A 188 25.12 -13.86 3.15
N ASP A 189 26.39 -14.19 2.90
CA ASP A 189 27.21 -14.85 3.94
C ASP A 189 27.45 -13.94 5.13
N GLN A 190 27.63 -12.63 4.90
CA GLN A 190 27.76 -11.67 5.97
C GLN A 190 26.43 -11.50 6.76
N LEU A 191 25.30 -11.46 6.07
CA LEU A 191 23.98 -11.38 6.71
C LEU A 191 23.70 -12.61 7.59
N ILE A 192 24.08 -13.82 7.12
CA ILE A 192 23.99 -15.05 7.92
C ILE A 192 24.87 -14.96 9.17
N ALA A 193 26.11 -14.48 9.01
CA ALA A 193 27.02 -14.35 10.15
C ALA A 193 26.47 -13.42 11.24
N TRP A 194 25.94 -12.27 10.86
CA TRP A 194 25.33 -11.33 11.82
C TRP A 194 24.07 -11.89 12.49
N LYS A 195 23.19 -12.56 11.77
CA LYS A 195 22.00 -13.21 12.36
C LYS A 195 22.38 -14.36 13.30
N GLN A 196 23.49 -15.07 13.03
CA GLN A 196 24.03 -16.09 13.94
C GLN A 196 24.59 -15.46 15.22
N GLU A 197 25.29 -14.33 15.11
CA GLU A 197 25.79 -13.57 16.24
C GLU A 197 24.64 -13.03 17.08
N ASP A 198 23.63 -12.40 16.47
CA ASP A 198 22.41 -11.95 17.17
C ASP A 198 21.74 -13.10 17.92
N LYS A 199 21.63 -14.28 17.30
CA LYS A 199 21.07 -15.47 17.94
C LYS A 199 21.91 -15.97 19.11
N ALA A 200 23.24 -15.90 19.01
CA ALA A 200 24.13 -16.32 20.09
C ALA A 200 24.01 -15.42 21.32
N ASN A 201 23.82 -14.11 21.07
CA ASN A 201 23.74 -13.09 22.13
C ASN A 201 22.31 -12.86 22.67
N CYS A 202 21.31 -13.52 22.11
CA CYS A 202 19.91 -13.31 22.48
C CYS A 202 19.66 -13.82 23.91
N GLY A 203 19.17 -12.91 24.80
CA GLY A 203 18.63 -13.23 26.13
C GLY A 203 19.67 -13.49 27.21
N ASP A 204 20.93 -13.18 27.00
CA ASP A 204 22.02 -13.35 28.00
C ASP A 204 22.03 -14.74 28.67
N GLY A 205 21.69 -15.78 27.92
CA GLY A 205 21.60 -17.16 28.39
C GLY A 205 20.31 -17.54 29.09
N ASN A 206 19.36 -16.61 29.28
CA ASN A 206 18.04 -16.90 29.82
C ASN A 206 17.07 -17.38 28.75
N MET A 207 16.18 -18.33 29.10
CA MET A 207 15.17 -18.90 28.19
C MET A 207 13.77 -18.67 28.74
N PHE A 208 13.18 -17.54 28.37
CA PHE A 208 11.78 -17.21 28.59
C PHE A 208 11.10 -16.90 27.26
N ASP A 209 9.81 -16.73 27.25
CA ASP A 209 8.96 -16.75 26.06
C ASP A 209 9.47 -15.87 24.91
N ASP A 210 9.85 -14.63 25.18
CA ASP A 210 10.31 -13.69 24.16
C ASP A 210 11.69 -14.10 23.58
N VAL A 211 12.60 -14.60 24.43
CA VAL A 211 13.92 -15.08 24.01
C VAL A 211 13.77 -16.35 23.15
N ILE A 212 12.92 -17.29 23.57
CA ILE A 212 12.66 -18.52 22.81
C ILE A 212 12.13 -18.19 21.44
N ARG A 213 11.13 -17.30 21.38
CA ARG A 213 10.54 -16.84 20.12
C ARG A 213 11.58 -16.16 19.23
N GLN A 214 12.34 -15.21 19.74
CA GLN A 214 13.36 -14.51 18.97
C GLN A 214 14.41 -15.46 18.40
N ARG A 215 14.82 -16.46 19.16
CA ARG A 215 15.77 -17.48 18.71
C ARG A 215 15.19 -18.38 17.60
N GLU A 216 13.90 -18.70 17.68
CA GLU A 216 13.19 -19.43 16.64
C GLU A 216 13.07 -18.58 15.38
N GLU A 217 12.62 -17.33 15.49
CA GLU A 217 12.53 -16.36 14.40
C GLU A 217 13.88 -16.19 13.67
N LEU A 218 14.98 -16.01 14.42
CA LEU A 218 16.33 -15.93 13.84
C LEU A 218 16.76 -17.20 13.14
N SER A 219 16.34 -18.37 13.63
CA SER A 219 16.63 -19.64 12.95
C SER A 219 15.95 -19.72 11.60
N GLU A 220 14.68 -19.30 11.51
CA GLU A 220 13.93 -19.25 10.25
C GLU A 220 14.52 -18.20 9.29
N GLN A 221 14.93 -17.03 9.79
CA GLN A 221 15.60 -16.00 8.97
C GLN A 221 16.91 -16.53 8.36
N ILE A 222 17.75 -17.18 9.16
CA ILE A 222 19.01 -17.79 8.67
C ILE A 222 18.72 -18.85 7.60
N LYS A 223 17.67 -19.65 7.78
CA LYS A 223 17.24 -20.63 6.80
C LYS A 223 16.85 -19.96 5.46
N ARG A 224 16.08 -18.88 5.50
CA ARG A 224 15.67 -18.13 4.29
C ARG A 224 16.86 -17.51 3.57
N LEU A 225 17.83 -16.96 4.30
CA LEU A 225 19.08 -16.46 3.69
C LEU A 225 19.85 -17.56 2.95
N LYS A 226 19.91 -18.76 3.52
CA LYS A 226 20.54 -19.91 2.84
C LYS A 226 19.75 -20.33 1.59
N GLU A 227 18.43 -20.33 1.64
CA GLU A 227 17.57 -20.65 0.50
C GLU A 227 17.70 -19.61 -0.62
N MET A 228 17.89 -18.31 -0.29
CA MET A 228 18.18 -17.26 -1.27
C MET A 228 19.45 -17.57 -2.08
N LYS A 229 20.50 -18.06 -1.44
CA LYS A 229 21.73 -18.49 -2.14
C LYS A 229 21.45 -19.62 -3.13
N VAL A 230 20.69 -20.64 -2.72
CA VAL A 230 20.33 -21.77 -3.58
C VAL A 230 19.52 -21.29 -4.78
N MET A 231 18.55 -20.39 -4.56
CA MET A 231 17.76 -19.80 -5.63
C MET A 231 18.65 -19.03 -6.62
N ALA A 232 19.52 -18.14 -6.15
CA ALA A 232 20.43 -17.38 -7.01
C ALA A 232 21.36 -18.29 -7.81
N GLN A 233 21.90 -19.33 -7.19
CA GLN A 233 22.73 -20.33 -7.85
C GLN A 233 22.01 -21.05 -8.99
N SER A 234 20.70 -21.30 -8.87
CA SER A 234 19.92 -21.91 -9.95
C SER A 234 19.89 -21.05 -11.22
N TYR A 235 20.04 -19.73 -11.08
CA TYR A 235 20.18 -18.76 -12.17
C TYR A 235 21.64 -18.52 -12.58
N GLY A 236 22.62 -19.19 -11.95
CA GLY A 236 24.06 -19.06 -12.25
C GLY A 236 24.76 -17.93 -11.51
N TYR A 237 24.15 -17.34 -10.47
CA TYR A 237 24.70 -16.24 -9.69
C TYR A 237 25.13 -16.68 -8.28
N ASP A 238 26.22 -16.09 -7.78
CA ASP A 238 26.72 -16.28 -6.42
C ASP A 238 26.56 -15.00 -5.60
N ILE A 239 25.45 -14.91 -4.85
CA ILE A 239 25.13 -13.78 -3.97
C ILE A 239 25.75 -13.91 -2.57
N SER A 240 26.70 -14.82 -2.37
CA SER A 240 27.38 -14.97 -1.07
C SER A 240 28.22 -13.74 -0.71
N LYS A 241 28.69 -12.99 -1.72
CA LYS A 241 29.54 -11.81 -1.62
C LYS A 241 28.80 -10.53 -2.04
N PRO A 242 29.30 -9.35 -1.65
CA PRO A 242 28.82 -8.07 -2.15
C PRO A 242 28.80 -7.99 -3.68
N ALA A 243 27.89 -7.21 -4.23
CA ALA A 243 27.83 -6.91 -5.65
C ALA A 243 29.06 -6.12 -6.09
N SER A 244 29.65 -6.47 -7.22
CA SER A 244 30.87 -5.85 -7.75
C SER A 244 30.64 -4.80 -8.84
N ASN A 245 29.45 -4.77 -9.43
CA ASN A 245 29.07 -3.88 -10.53
C ASN A 245 27.56 -3.55 -10.50
N ALA A 246 27.14 -2.64 -11.37
CA ALA A 246 25.75 -2.17 -11.44
C ALA A 246 24.76 -3.31 -11.71
N LYS A 247 25.03 -4.19 -12.66
CA LYS A 247 24.15 -5.32 -12.98
C LYS A 247 23.98 -6.26 -11.78
N GLU A 248 25.07 -6.59 -11.10
CA GLU A 248 25.01 -7.40 -9.88
C GLU A 248 24.25 -6.69 -8.78
N ALA A 249 24.42 -5.38 -8.58
CA ALA A 249 23.71 -4.64 -7.54
C ALA A 249 22.20 -4.71 -7.74
N VAL A 250 21.69 -4.48 -8.95
CA VAL A 250 20.27 -4.61 -9.28
C VAL A 250 19.79 -6.04 -9.12
N GLN A 251 20.57 -7.03 -9.61
CA GLN A 251 20.20 -8.44 -9.56
C GLN A 251 20.18 -8.99 -8.12
N TRP A 252 21.18 -8.65 -7.27
CA TRP A 252 21.22 -9.07 -5.86
C TRP A 252 20.05 -8.51 -5.07
N LEU A 253 19.78 -7.23 -5.25
CA LEU A 253 18.62 -6.56 -4.67
C LEU A 253 17.32 -7.26 -5.10
N TYR A 254 17.18 -7.54 -6.40
CA TYR A 254 16.01 -8.24 -6.92
C TYR A 254 15.88 -9.67 -6.38
N PHE A 255 16.97 -10.42 -6.19
CA PHE A 255 16.89 -11.75 -5.58
C PHE A 255 16.39 -11.69 -4.13
N GLY A 256 16.77 -10.68 -3.36
CA GLY A 256 16.18 -10.44 -2.02
C GLY A 256 14.68 -10.22 -2.08
N TYR A 257 14.23 -9.36 -2.98
CA TYR A 257 12.82 -9.10 -3.22
C TYR A 257 12.07 -10.34 -3.75
N LEU A 258 12.68 -11.07 -4.69
CA LEU A 258 12.11 -12.28 -5.25
C LEU A 258 11.89 -13.36 -4.18
N ALA A 259 12.81 -13.51 -3.25
CA ALA A 259 12.65 -14.44 -2.13
C ALA A 259 11.46 -14.08 -1.25
N ALA A 260 11.24 -12.79 -1.00
CA ALA A 260 10.07 -12.31 -0.26
C ALA A 260 8.76 -12.67 -0.98
N ILE A 261 8.62 -12.32 -2.26
CA ILE A 261 7.39 -12.59 -3.03
C ILE A 261 7.10 -14.08 -3.25
N LYS A 262 8.12 -14.95 -3.20
CA LYS A 262 7.93 -16.41 -3.28
C LYS A 262 7.37 -17.02 -1.98
N THR A 263 7.50 -16.33 -0.86
CA THR A 263 7.07 -16.80 0.46
C THR A 263 5.88 -16.04 1.03
N GLN A 264 5.48 -14.97 0.37
CA GLN A 264 4.37 -14.11 0.81
C GLN A 264 3.15 -14.27 -0.10
N ASN A 265 1.97 -14.21 0.53
CA ASN A 265 0.70 -13.95 -0.14
C ASN A 265 0.16 -12.60 0.36
N GLY A 266 1.07 -11.62 0.39
CA GLY A 266 0.87 -10.35 1.05
C GLY A 266 -0.03 -9.39 0.31
N ALA A 267 -0.60 -8.48 1.07
CA ALA A 267 -1.35 -7.35 0.54
C ALA A 267 -0.39 -6.26 0.02
N ALA A 268 0.88 -6.20 0.49
CA ALA A 268 1.84 -5.22 0.02
C ALA A 268 3.24 -5.84 -0.09
N MET A 269 3.84 -5.69 -1.26
CA MET A 269 5.19 -6.17 -1.56
C MET A 269 6.05 -4.98 -2.00
N SER A 270 6.22 -4.02 -1.09
CA SER A 270 6.99 -2.79 -1.33
C SER A 270 8.46 -3.09 -1.60
N VAL A 271 9.04 -2.36 -2.53
CA VAL A 271 10.45 -2.48 -2.92
C VAL A 271 11.34 -1.59 -2.06
N GLY A 272 10.81 -0.42 -1.70
CA GLY A 272 11.50 0.53 -0.86
C GLY A 272 12.35 1.54 -1.63
N ARG A 273 13.16 2.29 -0.88
CA ARG A 273 14.01 3.36 -1.38
C ARG A 273 15.31 2.80 -1.99
N VAL A 274 15.23 2.36 -3.22
CA VAL A 274 16.36 1.68 -3.90
C VAL A 274 17.04 2.52 -4.97
N SER A 275 16.39 3.60 -5.43
CA SER A 275 16.86 4.40 -6.57
C SER A 275 18.22 5.02 -6.33
N THR A 276 18.37 5.84 -5.29
CA THR A 276 19.61 6.53 -4.93
C THR A 276 20.74 5.53 -4.62
N PHE A 277 20.41 4.39 -3.99
CA PHE A 277 21.38 3.33 -3.72
C PHE A 277 21.94 2.72 -5.00
N LEU A 278 21.08 2.35 -5.94
CA LEU A 278 21.50 1.74 -7.21
C LEU A 278 22.29 2.71 -8.09
N ASP A 279 21.96 4.01 -8.01
CA ASP A 279 22.68 5.04 -8.76
C ASP A 279 24.18 5.07 -8.43
N ILE A 280 24.55 4.79 -7.18
CA ILE A 280 25.96 4.76 -6.76
C ILE A 280 26.75 3.75 -7.60
N TYR A 281 26.20 2.55 -7.82
CA TYR A 281 26.82 1.51 -8.64
C TYR A 281 26.81 1.86 -10.13
N ILE A 282 25.67 2.37 -10.61
CA ILE A 282 25.48 2.74 -12.02
C ILE A 282 26.43 3.89 -12.41
N GLU A 283 26.48 4.97 -11.66
CA GLU A 283 27.34 6.11 -11.95
C GLU A 283 28.83 5.75 -11.85
N ARG A 284 29.22 4.89 -10.91
CA ARG A 284 30.57 4.37 -10.85
C ARG A 284 30.94 3.63 -12.14
N ASP A 285 30.10 2.75 -12.61
CA ASP A 285 30.37 1.94 -13.79
C ASP A 285 30.33 2.76 -15.09
N ILE A 286 29.44 3.78 -15.17
CA ILE A 286 29.43 4.75 -16.28
C ILE A 286 30.74 5.56 -16.29
N LYS A 287 31.17 6.11 -15.16
CA LYS A 287 32.42 6.86 -15.04
C LYS A 287 33.64 6.04 -15.37
N ALA A 288 33.60 4.74 -15.09
CA ALA A 288 34.66 3.79 -15.44
C ALA A 288 34.60 3.30 -16.91
N GLY A 289 33.62 3.74 -17.70
CA GLY A 289 33.42 3.30 -19.09
C GLY A 289 32.98 1.84 -19.22
N LYS A 290 32.45 1.25 -18.16
CA LYS A 290 31.96 -0.15 -18.11
C LYS A 290 30.47 -0.26 -18.45
N LEU A 291 29.75 0.85 -18.43
CA LEU A 291 28.33 0.96 -18.66
C LEU A 291 28.02 2.25 -19.42
N THR A 292 27.11 2.20 -20.37
CA THR A 292 26.55 3.35 -21.06
C THR A 292 25.24 3.81 -20.44
N GLU A 293 24.74 5.02 -20.76
CA GLU A 293 23.43 5.48 -20.30
C GLU A 293 22.30 4.58 -20.83
N ALA A 294 22.41 4.05 -22.04
CA ALA A 294 21.42 3.13 -22.61
C ALA A 294 21.40 1.78 -21.88
N GLU A 295 22.56 1.22 -21.54
CA GLU A 295 22.64 -0.01 -20.75
C GLU A 295 22.18 0.21 -19.29
N ALA A 296 22.44 1.37 -18.71
CA ALA A 296 21.91 1.74 -17.40
C ALA A 296 20.37 1.80 -17.40
N GLN A 297 19.79 2.43 -18.42
CA GLN A 297 18.33 2.45 -18.59
C GLN A 297 17.76 1.04 -18.79
N GLU A 298 18.44 0.19 -19.59
CA GLU A 298 18.02 -1.20 -19.83
C GLU A 298 17.98 -2.02 -18.53
N LEU A 299 18.95 -1.85 -17.62
CA LEU A 299 18.93 -2.51 -16.30
C LEU A 299 17.69 -2.12 -15.50
N ILE A 300 17.33 -0.84 -15.48
CA ILE A 300 16.17 -0.32 -14.75
C ILE A 300 14.86 -0.73 -15.42
N ASP A 301 14.78 -0.70 -16.75
CA ASP A 301 13.63 -1.18 -17.50
C ASP A 301 13.37 -2.66 -17.22
N HIS A 302 14.39 -3.51 -17.27
CA HIS A 302 14.26 -4.94 -17.02
C HIS A 302 13.91 -5.26 -15.55
N PHE A 303 14.48 -4.53 -14.61
CA PHE A 303 14.07 -4.62 -13.20
C PHE A 303 12.59 -4.25 -13.03
N THR A 304 12.16 -3.15 -13.63
CA THR A 304 10.77 -2.70 -13.62
C THR A 304 9.82 -3.72 -14.26
N MET A 305 10.22 -4.37 -15.37
CA MET A 305 9.43 -5.47 -15.96
C MET A 305 9.19 -6.59 -14.96
N LYS A 306 10.21 -6.97 -14.17
CA LYS A 306 10.06 -8.01 -13.15
C LYS A 306 9.04 -7.62 -12.09
N LEU A 307 9.03 -6.36 -11.64
CA LEU A 307 8.02 -5.86 -10.69
C LEU A 307 6.61 -5.89 -11.27
N ARG A 308 6.45 -5.59 -12.57
CA ARG A 308 5.16 -5.66 -13.29
C ARG A 308 4.61 -7.07 -13.48
N MET A 309 5.42 -8.10 -13.25
CA MET A 309 5.06 -9.51 -13.39
C MET A 309 4.62 -10.17 -12.08
N VAL A 310 4.83 -9.54 -10.94
CA VAL A 310 4.44 -10.10 -9.64
C VAL A 310 2.94 -10.25 -9.57
N LYS A 311 2.47 -11.47 -9.33
CA LYS A 311 1.05 -11.82 -9.27
C LYS A 311 0.79 -12.86 -8.20
N PHE A 312 -0.35 -12.73 -7.52
CA PHE A 312 -0.83 -13.70 -6.56
C PHE A 312 -2.18 -14.28 -6.98
N ALA A 313 -2.47 -15.51 -6.59
CA ALA A 313 -3.82 -16.05 -6.71
C ALA A 313 -4.76 -15.30 -5.77
N ARG A 314 -5.93 -14.87 -6.28
CA ARG A 314 -6.91 -14.08 -5.53
C ARG A 314 -8.30 -14.65 -5.70
N ILE A 315 -9.07 -14.64 -4.63
CA ILE A 315 -10.49 -15.00 -4.65
C ILE A 315 -11.34 -13.75 -4.93
N LYS A 316 -12.59 -13.98 -5.33
CA LYS A 316 -13.54 -12.91 -5.70
C LYS A 316 -13.73 -11.88 -4.60
N SER A 317 -13.90 -12.31 -3.35
CA SER A 317 -14.10 -11.40 -2.22
C SER A 317 -12.88 -10.51 -1.95
N TYR A 318 -11.66 -11.00 -2.20
CA TYR A 318 -10.46 -10.18 -2.15
C TYR A 318 -10.46 -9.11 -3.25
N ASN A 319 -10.83 -9.50 -4.47
CA ASN A 319 -10.89 -8.58 -5.61
C ASN A 319 -12.00 -7.53 -5.45
N GLU A 320 -13.07 -7.81 -4.72
CA GLU A 320 -14.09 -6.81 -4.36
C GLU A 320 -13.54 -5.72 -3.41
N LEU A 321 -12.62 -6.10 -2.51
CA LEU A 321 -11.97 -5.16 -1.60
C LEU A 321 -10.82 -4.39 -2.24
N PHE A 322 -9.98 -5.07 -3.04
CA PHE A 322 -8.68 -4.58 -3.54
C PHE A 322 -8.58 -4.77 -5.05
N SER A 323 -9.39 -4.06 -5.80
CA SER A 323 -9.54 -4.24 -7.25
C SER A 323 -8.28 -3.98 -8.06
N GLY A 324 -8.23 -4.55 -9.25
CA GLY A 324 -7.15 -4.37 -10.20
C GLY A 324 -5.95 -5.29 -9.95
N ASP A 325 -6.07 -6.27 -9.05
CA ASP A 325 -5.02 -7.25 -8.71
C ASP A 325 -3.71 -6.58 -8.24
N PRO A 326 -3.77 -5.62 -7.29
CA PRO A 326 -2.60 -4.88 -6.86
C PRO A 326 -1.66 -5.75 -6.03
N VAL A 327 -0.36 -5.48 -6.13
CA VAL A 327 0.67 -6.04 -5.24
C VAL A 327 1.36 -4.95 -4.43
N TRP A 328 1.11 -3.68 -4.75
CA TRP A 328 1.72 -2.51 -4.10
C TRP A 328 3.24 -2.63 -4.00
N ALA A 329 3.89 -2.84 -5.13
CA ALA A 329 5.35 -2.82 -5.25
C ALA A 329 5.84 -1.37 -5.21
N THR A 330 5.66 -0.70 -4.07
CA THR A 330 5.98 0.71 -3.90
C THR A 330 7.48 0.93 -3.94
N LEU A 331 7.91 1.93 -4.72
CA LEU A 331 9.30 2.31 -4.93
C LEU A 331 9.42 3.82 -4.91
N GLU A 332 10.27 4.34 -4.05
CA GLU A 332 10.43 5.76 -3.80
C GLU A 332 11.58 6.38 -4.61
N VAL A 333 11.34 7.60 -5.08
CA VAL A 333 12.32 8.47 -5.75
C VAL A 333 12.29 9.87 -5.13
N GLY A 334 13.35 10.64 -5.26
CA GLY A 334 13.42 12.00 -4.73
C GLY A 334 13.75 12.08 -3.24
N GLY A 335 13.23 13.10 -2.58
CA GLY A 335 13.47 13.39 -1.17
C GLY A 335 14.68 14.24 -0.88
N ILE A 336 14.78 14.71 0.36
CA ILE A 336 15.86 15.56 0.88
C ILE A 336 16.53 14.88 2.06
N GLY A 337 17.86 14.78 2.05
CA GLY A 337 18.63 14.27 3.18
C GLY A 337 18.49 15.15 4.43
N VAL A 338 18.77 14.60 5.61
CA VAL A 338 18.77 15.38 6.86
C VAL A 338 19.86 16.48 6.86
N ASP A 339 20.85 16.37 6.00
CA ASP A 339 21.88 17.40 5.74
C ASP A 339 21.43 18.50 4.76
N GLY A 340 20.20 18.43 4.26
CA GLY A 340 19.59 19.39 3.34
C GLY A 340 19.94 19.18 1.87
N ARG A 341 20.76 18.19 1.50
CA ARG A 341 21.02 17.87 0.10
C ARG A 341 19.82 17.16 -0.52
N SER A 342 19.54 17.49 -1.78
CA SER A 342 18.59 16.69 -2.56
C SER A 342 19.14 15.28 -2.77
N MET A 343 18.29 14.27 -2.57
CA MET A 343 18.63 12.89 -2.83
C MET A 343 18.28 12.45 -4.26
N VAL A 344 17.85 13.38 -5.11
CA VAL A 344 17.60 13.15 -6.53
C VAL A 344 18.90 12.78 -7.24
N THR A 345 18.89 11.66 -7.92
CA THR A 345 19.97 11.15 -8.76
C THR A 345 19.49 10.93 -10.19
N LYS A 346 20.37 10.61 -11.12
CA LYS A 346 19.96 10.22 -12.48
C LYS A 346 19.03 9.00 -12.47
N ASN A 347 19.19 8.12 -11.49
CA ASN A 347 18.39 6.92 -11.43
C ASN A 347 16.91 7.18 -11.08
N ASP A 348 16.62 8.28 -10.36
CA ASP A 348 15.25 8.73 -10.11
C ASP A 348 14.54 9.09 -11.43
N TYR A 349 15.23 9.77 -12.31
CA TYR A 349 14.73 10.03 -13.67
C TYR A 349 14.55 8.74 -14.46
N ARG A 350 15.51 7.77 -14.38
CA ARG A 350 15.41 6.49 -15.11
C ARG A 350 14.20 5.67 -14.66
N PHE A 351 13.87 5.64 -13.35
CA PHE A 351 12.67 4.96 -12.88
C PHE A 351 11.39 5.62 -13.39
N LEU A 352 11.28 6.94 -13.36
CA LEU A 352 10.15 7.65 -13.93
C LEU A 352 10.05 7.42 -15.45
N HIS A 353 11.19 7.37 -16.15
CA HIS A 353 11.25 7.14 -17.60
C HIS A 353 10.80 5.74 -18.03
N THR A 354 10.77 4.77 -17.13
CA THR A 354 10.19 3.44 -17.43
C THR A 354 8.71 3.53 -17.82
N LEU A 355 7.99 4.56 -17.35
CA LEU A 355 6.60 4.83 -17.74
C LEU A 355 6.47 5.37 -19.18
N GLU A 356 7.54 5.89 -19.75
CA GLU A 356 7.62 6.27 -21.16
C GLU A 356 8.11 5.11 -22.00
N ASN A 357 9.20 4.44 -21.61
CA ASN A 357 9.78 3.32 -22.37
C ASN A 357 8.83 2.12 -22.51
N MET A 358 8.01 1.85 -21.47
CA MET A 358 7.11 0.69 -21.43
C MET A 358 5.64 1.07 -21.23
N GLY A 359 5.32 2.36 -21.26
CA GLY A 359 3.97 2.89 -21.05
C GLY A 359 3.48 2.88 -19.61
N PRO A 360 2.30 3.51 -19.39
CA PRO A 360 1.67 3.59 -18.07
C PRO A 360 1.47 2.23 -17.44
N ALA A 361 1.66 2.15 -16.13
CA ALA A 361 1.42 0.93 -15.36
C ALA A 361 1.10 1.25 -13.90
N PRO A 362 0.29 0.42 -13.23
CA PRO A 362 0.05 0.55 -11.79
C PRO A 362 1.26 0.12 -10.93
N GLU A 363 2.14 -0.74 -11.47
CA GLU A 363 3.30 -1.27 -10.76
C GLU A 363 4.62 -1.01 -11.53
N PRO A 364 5.71 -0.72 -10.85
CA PRO A 364 5.77 -0.40 -9.41
C PRO A 364 4.93 0.84 -9.08
N ASN A 365 4.43 0.93 -7.83
CA ASN A 365 3.73 2.11 -7.35
C ASN A 365 4.77 3.21 -7.08
N LEU A 366 5.15 3.95 -8.13
CA LEU A 366 6.18 4.98 -8.06
C LEU A 366 5.71 6.15 -7.19
N THR A 367 6.49 6.43 -6.15
CA THR A 367 6.22 7.49 -5.17
C THR A 367 7.34 8.52 -5.21
N VAL A 368 7.00 9.76 -5.49
CA VAL A 368 7.92 10.89 -5.36
C VAL A 368 7.86 11.40 -3.93
N LEU A 369 8.98 11.28 -3.19
CA LEU A 369 9.15 11.93 -1.91
C LEU A 369 9.40 13.42 -2.19
N TYR A 370 8.33 14.20 -2.06
CA TYR A 370 8.25 15.56 -2.56
C TYR A 370 8.64 16.58 -1.48
N SER A 371 9.40 17.56 -1.89
CA SER A 371 9.67 18.80 -1.14
C SER A 371 9.66 19.96 -2.11
N SER A 372 9.20 21.13 -1.69
CA SER A 372 9.32 22.35 -2.49
C SER A 372 10.79 22.73 -2.74
N ALA A 373 11.72 22.23 -1.91
CA ALA A 373 13.16 22.41 -2.06
C ALA A 373 13.84 21.53 -3.11
N LEU A 374 13.12 20.57 -3.71
CA LEU A 374 13.65 19.77 -4.83
C LEU A 374 13.93 20.64 -6.06
N GLN A 375 14.85 20.17 -6.92
CA GLN A 375 15.19 20.85 -8.18
C GLN A 375 13.92 21.02 -9.04
N ASP A 376 13.73 22.21 -9.59
CA ASP A 376 12.60 22.53 -10.46
C ASP A 376 12.55 21.62 -11.71
N THR A 377 13.72 21.25 -12.24
CA THR A 377 13.82 20.32 -13.38
C THR A 377 13.22 18.96 -13.04
N PHE A 378 13.53 18.42 -11.87
CA PHE A 378 12.98 17.13 -11.41
C PHE A 378 11.48 17.23 -11.10
N LYS A 379 11.04 18.27 -10.35
CA LYS A 379 9.61 18.49 -10.07
C LYS A 379 8.79 18.58 -11.35
N LYS A 380 9.27 19.33 -12.34
CA LYS A 380 8.61 19.48 -13.64
C LYS A 380 8.58 18.18 -14.43
N TYR A 381 9.68 17.42 -14.44
CA TYR A 381 9.72 16.13 -15.13
C TYR A 381 8.72 15.14 -14.51
N ALA A 382 8.70 15.00 -13.18
CA ALA A 382 7.72 14.15 -12.49
C ALA A 382 6.28 14.59 -12.78
N ALA A 383 6.01 15.91 -12.80
CA ALA A 383 4.70 16.45 -13.16
C ALA A 383 4.29 16.14 -14.60
N LYS A 384 5.22 16.24 -15.58
CA LYS A 384 4.97 15.83 -16.99
C LYS A 384 4.58 14.35 -17.06
N ILE A 385 5.32 13.46 -16.37
CA ILE A 385 4.99 12.04 -16.32
C ILE A 385 3.63 11.80 -15.68
N SER A 386 3.27 12.50 -14.61
CA SER A 386 1.92 12.42 -13.99
C SER A 386 0.82 12.84 -14.96
N VAL A 387 1.01 13.94 -15.68
CA VAL A 387 0.05 14.44 -16.68
C VAL A 387 -0.18 13.43 -17.81
N ARG A 388 0.89 12.76 -18.25
CA ARG A 388 0.82 11.76 -19.34
C ARG A 388 0.23 10.42 -18.91
N THR A 389 0.52 9.97 -17.67
CA THR A 389 0.37 8.56 -17.31
C THR A 389 -0.57 8.29 -16.14
N SER A 390 -0.80 9.27 -15.27
CA SER A 390 -1.52 9.09 -13.98
C SER A 390 -0.99 7.89 -13.16
N SER A 391 0.33 7.62 -13.23
CA SER A 391 0.96 6.44 -12.62
C SER A 391 1.81 6.75 -11.39
N ILE A 392 1.93 8.02 -10.99
CA ILE A 392 2.79 8.48 -9.91
C ILE A 392 1.94 9.03 -8.77
N GLN A 393 2.40 8.85 -7.53
CA GLN A 393 1.93 9.57 -6.35
C GLN A 393 3.04 10.42 -5.74
N TYR A 394 2.64 11.34 -4.87
CA TYR A 394 3.54 12.25 -4.18
C TYR A 394 3.30 12.18 -2.68
N GLU A 395 4.37 12.15 -1.90
CA GLU A 395 4.33 12.20 -0.45
C GLU A 395 5.28 13.28 0.07
N ASN A 396 4.84 14.01 1.07
CA ASN A 396 5.54 15.18 1.61
C ASN A 396 6.72 14.77 2.48
N ASP A 397 7.91 14.80 1.91
CA ASP A 397 9.16 14.49 2.61
C ASP A 397 9.42 15.44 3.80
N ASP A 398 8.95 16.69 3.71
CA ASP A 398 9.19 17.70 4.74
C ASP A 398 8.43 17.44 6.05
N VAL A 399 7.26 16.80 5.98
CA VAL A 399 6.52 16.36 7.18
C VAL A 399 6.92 14.97 7.64
N MET A 400 7.44 14.12 6.75
CA MET A 400 7.81 12.73 7.05
C MET A 400 9.22 12.60 7.60
N LYS A 401 10.19 13.28 7.00
CA LYS A 401 11.60 13.23 7.40
C LYS A 401 11.87 13.57 8.87
N PRO A 402 11.22 14.55 9.51
CA PRO A 402 11.41 14.82 10.94
C PRO A 402 11.07 13.63 11.86
N ILE A 403 10.21 12.72 11.39
CA ILE A 403 9.73 11.55 12.16
C ILE A 403 10.53 10.30 11.81
N TRP A 404 10.78 10.07 10.51
CA TRP A 404 11.32 8.82 9.98
C TRP A 404 12.80 8.89 9.58
N GLY A 405 13.43 10.08 9.64
CA GLY A 405 14.77 10.30 9.07
C GLY A 405 14.74 10.38 7.55
N ASP A 406 15.88 10.26 6.90
CA ASP A 406 16.01 10.34 5.44
C ASP A 406 16.15 8.98 4.72
N ASP A 407 16.03 7.88 5.47
CA ASP A 407 16.05 6.52 4.92
C ASP A 407 14.80 5.74 5.37
N TYR A 408 13.66 6.14 4.87
CA TYR A 408 12.39 5.45 5.07
C TYR A 408 11.83 4.95 3.75
N SER A 409 10.99 3.93 3.83
CA SER A 409 10.24 3.35 2.72
C SER A 409 8.74 3.47 2.97
N ILE A 410 7.97 3.41 1.90
CA ILE A 410 6.51 3.41 1.95
C ILE A 410 6.00 1.97 1.92
N CYS A 411 5.36 1.55 3.00
CA CYS A 411 4.67 0.28 3.07
C CYS A 411 3.33 0.40 2.36
N CYS A 412 3.09 -0.43 1.35
CA CYS A 412 1.83 -0.46 0.62
C CYS A 412 1.56 0.84 -0.14
N CYS A 413 0.66 1.67 0.38
CA CYS A 413 0.14 2.85 -0.29
C CYS A 413 0.82 4.14 0.17
N VAL A 414 0.79 4.42 1.49
CA VAL A 414 1.12 5.73 2.07
C VAL A 414 1.74 5.65 3.47
N SER A 415 2.00 4.46 4.00
CA SER A 415 2.51 4.29 5.35
C SER A 415 4.04 4.26 5.37
N ALA A 416 4.69 5.15 6.12
CA ALA A 416 6.14 5.16 6.23
C ALA A 416 6.68 4.18 7.26
N THR A 417 7.90 3.69 7.01
CA THR A 417 8.69 2.88 7.94
C THR A 417 10.18 3.12 7.71
N GLN A 418 10.99 3.19 8.76
CA GLN A 418 12.45 3.27 8.61
C GLN A 418 12.98 1.99 7.98
N THR A 419 13.65 2.12 6.84
CA THR A 419 14.08 0.98 6.03
C THR A 419 15.09 0.12 6.81
N GLY A 420 14.78 -1.16 6.96
CA GLY A 420 15.64 -2.11 7.67
C GLY A 420 15.63 -2.00 9.20
N LYS A 421 14.92 -1.04 9.78
CA LYS A 421 14.88 -0.76 11.24
C LYS A 421 13.52 -1.08 11.85
N GLU A 422 12.46 -0.98 11.07
CA GLU A 422 11.09 -1.06 11.52
C GLU A 422 10.28 -2.06 10.70
N MET A 423 9.21 -2.55 11.29
CA MET A 423 8.15 -3.28 10.62
C MET A 423 6.79 -2.75 11.08
N GLN A 424 5.79 -2.90 10.25
CA GLN A 424 4.44 -2.51 10.57
C GLN A 424 3.53 -3.72 10.71
N PHE A 425 2.83 -3.83 11.83
CA PHE A 425 1.69 -4.74 11.94
C PHE A 425 0.53 -4.18 11.13
N PHE A 426 0.20 -4.85 10.03
CA PHE A 426 -0.86 -4.38 9.13
C PHE A 426 -2.19 -4.30 9.86
N GLY A 427 -2.82 -3.14 9.69
CA GLY A 427 -4.15 -2.88 10.20
C GLY A 427 -5.24 -3.19 9.19
N ALA A 428 -6.41 -2.79 9.56
CA ALA A 428 -7.62 -2.82 8.76
C ALA A 428 -8.24 -1.43 8.80
N ARG A 429 -9.54 -1.32 8.56
CA ARG A 429 -10.27 -0.05 8.70
C ARG A 429 -11.45 -0.23 9.61
N ALA A 430 -11.61 0.74 10.53
CA ALA A 430 -12.83 0.93 11.30
C ALA A 430 -13.78 1.87 10.56
N ASN A 431 -15.02 1.45 10.36
CA ASN A 431 -16.04 2.25 9.67
C ASN A 431 -16.69 3.22 10.67
N LEU A 432 -16.17 4.44 10.76
CA LEU A 432 -16.63 5.44 11.72
C LEU A 432 -18.02 6.01 11.37
N ALA A 433 -18.40 5.99 10.10
CA ALA A 433 -19.73 6.40 9.68
C ALA A 433 -20.82 5.41 10.13
N LYS A 434 -20.53 4.11 10.04
CA LYS A 434 -21.40 3.07 10.59
C LYS A 434 -21.46 3.12 12.12
N CYS A 435 -20.33 3.43 12.77
CA CYS A 435 -20.25 3.67 14.21
C CYS A 435 -21.16 4.83 14.66
N LEU A 436 -21.29 5.88 13.85
CA LEU A 436 -22.23 6.99 14.11
C LEU A 436 -23.69 6.50 14.07
N LEU A 437 -24.05 5.65 13.13
CA LEU A 437 -25.38 5.04 13.08
C LEU A 437 -25.64 4.14 14.31
N TYR A 438 -24.63 3.40 14.77
CA TYR A 438 -24.75 2.63 16.02
C TYR A 438 -24.98 3.56 17.23
N ALA A 439 -24.31 4.72 17.26
CA ALA A 439 -24.53 5.70 18.31
C ALA A 439 -25.99 6.22 18.34
N ILE A 440 -26.59 6.40 17.18
CA ILE A 440 -28.01 6.80 17.05
C ILE A 440 -28.97 5.67 17.40
N ASN A 441 -28.63 4.44 17.01
CA ASN A 441 -29.48 3.26 17.07
C ASN A 441 -29.27 2.37 18.33
N GLY A 442 -28.52 2.83 19.33
CA GLY A 442 -28.29 2.08 20.57
C GLY A 442 -27.47 0.80 20.40
N GLY A 443 -26.45 0.84 19.52
CA GLY A 443 -25.55 -0.28 19.25
C GLY A 443 -26.08 -1.32 18.27
N LYS A 444 -27.24 -1.09 17.65
CA LYS A 444 -27.84 -2.00 16.67
C LYS A 444 -27.42 -1.66 15.26
N ASP A 445 -27.20 -2.72 14.46
CA ASP A 445 -26.91 -2.58 13.03
C ASP A 445 -28.17 -2.23 12.24
N GLU A 446 -28.03 -1.28 11.34
CA GLU A 446 -29.13 -0.74 10.54
C GLU A 446 -29.48 -1.58 9.31
N LYS A 447 -28.61 -2.55 8.94
CA LYS A 447 -28.77 -3.37 7.71
C LYS A 447 -28.86 -4.86 7.97
N PHE A 448 -28.20 -5.35 9.03
CA PHE A 448 -28.10 -6.78 9.29
C PHE A 448 -29.09 -7.21 10.38
N LEU A 449 -29.75 -8.33 10.09
CA LEU A 449 -30.67 -8.98 11.03
C LEU A 449 -30.01 -10.23 11.65
N ASP A 450 -30.25 -10.43 12.93
CA ASP A 450 -29.90 -11.67 13.59
C ASP A 450 -30.74 -12.82 13.00
N LYS A 451 -30.06 -13.83 12.49
CA LYS A 451 -30.68 -14.96 11.76
C LYS A 451 -31.64 -15.78 12.62
N LYS A 452 -31.50 -15.77 13.95
CA LYS A 452 -32.34 -16.57 14.88
C LYS A 452 -33.60 -15.82 15.28
N THR A 453 -33.46 -14.49 15.47
CA THR A 453 -34.55 -13.66 16.02
C THR A 453 -35.28 -12.87 14.96
N GLY A 454 -34.68 -12.66 13.78
CA GLY A 454 -35.18 -11.76 12.73
C GLY A 454 -35.17 -10.28 13.11
N LYS A 455 -34.55 -9.92 14.25
CA LYS A 455 -34.43 -8.54 14.73
C LYS A 455 -33.11 -7.93 14.29
N PRO A 456 -32.98 -6.57 14.29
CA PRO A 456 -31.71 -5.91 14.06
C PRO A 456 -30.60 -6.47 14.95
N MET A 457 -29.44 -6.76 14.35
CA MET A 457 -28.32 -7.37 15.06
C MET A 457 -27.75 -6.37 16.08
N GLN A 458 -27.67 -6.77 17.35
CA GLN A 458 -26.95 -6.03 18.38
C GLN A 458 -25.45 -6.32 18.21
N VAL A 459 -24.66 -5.33 17.82
CA VAL A 459 -23.22 -5.47 17.57
C VAL A 459 -22.44 -4.65 18.59
N GLY A 460 -22.80 -3.37 18.76
CA GLY A 460 -22.22 -2.52 19.80
C GLY A 460 -22.86 -2.74 21.17
N PRO A 461 -22.33 -2.09 22.22
CA PRO A 461 -22.95 -2.07 23.55
C PRO A 461 -24.41 -1.61 23.47
N GLU A 462 -25.27 -2.31 24.22
CA GLU A 462 -26.69 -1.96 24.28
C GLU A 462 -26.92 -0.76 25.17
N TYR A 463 -27.62 0.25 24.66
CA TYR A 463 -28.13 1.40 25.40
C TYR A 463 -29.35 1.99 24.71
N SER A 464 -30.02 2.96 25.36
CA SER A 464 -31.21 3.60 24.81
C SER A 464 -30.88 4.35 23.51
N PRO A 465 -31.51 4.00 22.38
CA PRO A 465 -31.33 4.75 21.14
C PRO A 465 -31.81 6.18 21.29
N ILE A 466 -31.38 7.04 20.39
CA ILE A 466 -31.96 8.39 20.27
C ILE A 466 -33.36 8.26 19.68
N THR A 467 -34.35 8.73 20.38
CA THR A 467 -35.78 8.64 19.96
C THR A 467 -36.38 9.97 19.54
N ALA A 468 -35.66 11.07 19.71
CA ALA A 468 -36.10 12.41 19.29
C ALA A 468 -36.36 12.46 17.77
N GLU A 469 -37.31 13.32 17.38
CA GLU A 469 -37.66 13.56 15.97
C GLU A 469 -36.49 14.23 15.23
N TYR A 470 -35.81 15.17 15.88
CA TYR A 470 -34.61 15.85 15.38
C TYR A 470 -33.40 15.47 16.21
N LEU A 471 -32.25 15.34 15.56
CA LEU A 471 -30.98 15.03 16.23
C LEU A 471 -30.47 16.28 16.97
N ASP A 472 -30.13 16.12 18.24
CA ASP A 472 -29.38 17.08 19.02
C ASP A 472 -27.89 16.81 18.95
N TYR A 473 -27.07 17.82 18.65
CA TYR A 473 -25.64 17.67 18.43
C TYR A 473 -24.91 17.14 19.67
N ASP A 474 -25.20 17.69 20.85
CA ASP A 474 -24.50 17.33 22.08
C ASP A 474 -24.88 15.91 22.53
N GLU A 475 -26.13 15.49 22.36
CA GLU A 475 -26.55 14.11 22.63
C GLU A 475 -25.91 13.12 21.68
N VAL A 476 -25.91 13.40 20.36
CA VAL A 476 -25.26 12.55 19.36
C VAL A 476 -23.76 12.43 19.64
N LEU A 477 -23.10 13.56 19.89
CA LEU A 477 -21.65 13.58 20.14
C LEU A 477 -21.28 12.79 21.39
N ALA A 478 -22.05 12.93 22.47
CA ALA A 478 -21.80 12.20 23.72
C ALA A 478 -21.93 10.67 23.55
N LYS A 479 -22.95 10.22 22.78
CA LYS A 479 -23.13 8.79 22.47
C LYS A 479 -22.08 8.30 21.49
N TYR A 480 -21.72 9.10 20.50
CA TYR A 480 -20.73 8.75 19.50
C TYR A 480 -19.33 8.56 20.11
N LYS A 481 -18.90 9.43 21.02
CA LYS A 481 -17.63 9.25 21.77
C LYS A 481 -17.57 7.90 22.50
N LYS A 482 -18.64 7.50 23.17
CA LYS A 482 -18.70 6.19 23.84
C LYS A 482 -18.61 5.02 22.85
N MET A 483 -19.21 5.19 21.67
CA MET A 483 -19.19 4.17 20.62
C MET A 483 -17.83 4.09 19.95
N LEU A 484 -17.12 5.23 19.78
CA LEU A 484 -15.75 5.27 19.28
C LEU A 484 -14.78 4.55 20.24
N ASP A 485 -14.89 4.80 21.57
CA ASP A 485 -14.06 4.12 22.56
C ASP A 485 -14.30 2.60 22.57
N TRP A 486 -15.55 2.14 22.47
CA TRP A 486 -15.87 0.71 22.30
C TRP A 486 -15.26 0.14 21.03
N LEU A 487 -15.46 0.82 19.89
CA LEU A 487 -14.96 0.35 18.59
C LEU A 487 -13.42 0.29 18.59
N ALA A 488 -12.74 1.28 19.16
CA ALA A 488 -11.29 1.28 19.30
C ALA A 488 -10.79 0.05 20.08
N GLY A 489 -11.45 -0.29 21.19
CA GLY A 489 -11.13 -1.48 21.99
C GLY A 489 -11.32 -2.79 21.24
N LEU A 490 -12.46 -2.96 20.58
CA LEU A 490 -12.76 -4.14 19.78
C LEU A 490 -11.79 -4.28 18.60
N TYR A 491 -11.53 -3.18 17.90
CA TYR A 491 -10.65 -3.14 16.74
C TYR A 491 -9.21 -3.53 17.11
N VAL A 492 -8.65 -2.94 18.16
CA VAL A 492 -7.30 -3.30 18.66
C VAL A 492 -7.24 -4.78 19.07
N ASN A 493 -8.26 -5.29 19.75
CA ASN A 493 -8.30 -6.70 20.15
C ASN A 493 -8.36 -7.65 18.95
N ILE A 494 -9.12 -7.32 17.91
CA ILE A 494 -9.14 -8.08 16.64
C ILE A 494 -7.74 -8.11 16.04
N LEU A 495 -7.09 -6.96 15.91
CA LEU A 495 -5.75 -6.86 15.33
C LEU A 495 -4.69 -7.58 16.19
N ASN A 496 -4.73 -7.46 17.51
CA ASN A 496 -3.83 -8.19 18.40
C ASN A 496 -3.90 -9.70 18.17
N LEU A 497 -5.11 -10.23 18.05
CA LEU A 497 -5.34 -11.65 17.80
C LEU A 497 -4.77 -12.05 16.43
N ILE A 498 -5.05 -11.28 15.38
CA ILE A 498 -4.57 -11.55 14.02
C ILE A 498 -3.03 -11.52 13.99
N GLN A 499 -2.39 -10.49 14.55
CA GLN A 499 -0.94 -10.34 14.51
C GLN A 499 -0.22 -11.44 15.30
N TYR A 500 -0.78 -11.85 16.46
CA TYR A 500 -0.27 -12.98 17.24
C TYR A 500 -0.31 -14.28 16.39
N MET A 501 -1.46 -14.57 15.78
CA MET A 501 -1.62 -15.78 14.97
C MET A 501 -0.77 -15.75 13.70
N HIS A 502 -0.55 -14.56 13.14
CA HIS A 502 0.33 -14.38 12.00
C HIS A 502 1.78 -14.73 12.34
N ASP A 503 2.33 -14.15 13.41
CA ASP A 503 3.69 -14.47 13.86
C ASP A 503 3.86 -15.96 14.19
N LYS A 504 2.81 -16.60 14.70
CA LYS A 504 2.86 -18.01 15.10
C LYS A 504 2.77 -19.00 13.95
N TYR A 505 1.95 -18.73 12.93
CA TYR A 505 1.60 -19.71 11.89
C TYR A 505 2.03 -19.30 10.48
N TYR A 506 2.40 -18.04 10.29
CA TYR A 506 2.81 -17.51 9.01
C TYR A 506 3.86 -16.40 9.16
N TYR A 507 4.94 -16.71 9.86
CA TYR A 507 6.03 -15.76 10.10
C TYR A 507 6.75 -15.39 8.79
N GLU A 508 6.92 -14.09 8.55
CA GLU A 508 7.45 -13.52 7.31
C GLU A 508 8.98 -13.52 7.30
N SER A 509 9.58 -14.69 7.43
CA SER A 509 11.01 -14.87 7.72
C SER A 509 11.95 -14.40 6.63
N ALA A 510 11.54 -14.36 5.37
CA ALA A 510 12.39 -13.91 4.27
C ALA A 510 12.62 -12.39 4.31
N GLU A 511 11.59 -11.61 4.60
CA GLU A 511 11.68 -10.16 4.74
C GLU A 511 12.33 -9.77 6.06
N MET A 512 11.95 -10.43 7.16
CA MET A 512 12.55 -10.23 8.47
C MET A 512 14.04 -10.59 8.52
N ALA A 513 14.52 -11.46 7.62
CA ALA A 513 15.94 -11.73 7.47
C ALA A 513 16.75 -10.54 6.96
N LEU A 514 16.09 -9.59 6.30
CA LEU A 514 16.70 -8.41 5.68
C LEU A 514 16.45 -7.12 6.46
N ILE A 515 16.01 -7.22 7.71
CA ILE A 515 15.89 -6.09 8.63
C ILE A 515 16.65 -6.38 9.93
N ASP A 516 16.80 -5.37 10.77
CA ASP A 516 17.47 -5.51 12.06
C ASP A 516 16.75 -6.50 12.97
N THR A 517 17.50 -7.19 13.82
CA THR A 517 16.91 -8.12 14.80
C THR A 517 16.16 -7.38 15.89
N ASP A 518 16.69 -6.24 16.34
CA ASP A 518 16.03 -5.35 17.29
C ASP A 518 15.16 -4.35 16.52
N VAL A 519 13.96 -4.79 16.20
CA VAL A 519 13.04 -4.09 15.30
C VAL A 519 12.02 -3.26 16.10
N ARG A 520 11.88 -1.98 15.77
CA ARG A 520 10.74 -1.17 16.22
C ARG A 520 9.49 -1.60 15.47
N ARG A 521 8.37 -1.74 16.19
CA ARG A 521 7.10 -2.17 15.62
C ARG A 521 6.06 -1.08 15.70
N THR A 522 5.44 -0.73 14.59
CA THR A 522 4.24 0.11 14.55
C THR A 522 3.00 -0.77 14.45
N PHE A 523 1.88 -0.26 14.91
CA PHE A 523 0.58 -0.94 14.92
C PHE A 523 -0.40 -0.11 14.10
N ALA A 524 -0.52 -0.45 12.83
CA ALA A 524 -1.32 0.29 11.89
C ALA A 524 -2.81 0.14 12.20
N THR A 525 -3.51 1.26 12.26
CA THR A 525 -4.96 1.34 12.29
C THR A 525 -5.47 2.22 11.15
N GLY A 526 -6.76 2.26 10.91
CA GLY A 526 -7.29 3.06 9.81
C GLY A 526 -8.74 3.44 9.96
N ILE A 527 -9.06 4.58 9.38
CA ILE A 527 -10.39 5.19 9.40
C ILE A 527 -11.03 5.09 8.01
N ALA A 528 -12.30 4.65 7.96
CA ALA A 528 -13.18 4.73 6.80
C ALA A 528 -14.42 5.59 7.12
N GLY A 529 -14.90 6.32 6.11
CA GLY A 529 -16.07 7.19 6.24
C GLY A 529 -15.76 8.56 6.86
N PHE A 530 -14.52 9.00 6.80
CA PHE A 530 -14.03 10.23 7.45
C PHE A 530 -14.84 11.46 7.06
N SER A 531 -14.93 11.79 5.77
CA SER A 531 -15.67 12.95 5.27
C SER A 531 -17.17 12.84 5.55
N HIS A 532 -17.76 11.65 5.50
CA HIS A 532 -19.17 11.43 5.80
C HIS A 532 -19.52 11.67 7.27
N VAL A 533 -18.62 11.34 8.19
CA VAL A 533 -18.79 11.69 9.62
C VAL A 533 -18.68 13.19 9.82
N ILE A 534 -17.71 13.85 9.18
CA ILE A 534 -17.55 15.30 9.26
C ILE A 534 -18.83 15.98 8.81
N ASP A 535 -19.31 15.66 7.61
CA ASP A 535 -20.49 16.29 7.02
C ASP A 535 -21.77 15.94 7.80
N SER A 536 -21.87 14.72 8.34
CA SER A 536 -23.01 14.31 9.18
C SER A 536 -23.06 15.10 10.50
N LEU A 537 -21.94 15.24 11.19
CA LEU A 537 -21.86 16.02 12.43
C LEU A 537 -22.03 17.52 12.15
N SER A 538 -21.55 18.01 11.02
CA SER A 538 -21.77 19.38 10.57
C SER A 538 -23.26 19.65 10.28
N ALA A 539 -23.94 18.73 9.59
CA ALA A 539 -25.38 18.83 9.33
C ALA A 539 -26.20 18.88 10.64
N ILE A 540 -25.88 17.98 11.58
CA ILE A 540 -26.56 17.95 12.89
C ILE A 540 -26.31 19.22 13.70
N LYS A 541 -25.12 19.82 13.56
CA LYS A 541 -24.72 21.01 14.31
C LYS A 541 -25.27 22.31 13.73
N TYR A 542 -25.32 22.46 12.41
CA TYR A 542 -25.61 23.74 11.74
C TYR A 542 -26.91 23.79 10.96
N ALA A 543 -27.53 22.62 10.71
CA ALA A 543 -28.85 22.50 10.12
C ALA A 543 -29.81 21.80 11.10
N LYS A 544 -30.99 21.41 10.64
CA LYS A 544 -31.92 20.55 11.38
C LYS A 544 -31.99 19.21 10.69
N VAL A 545 -31.67 18.14 11.38
CA VAL A 545 -31.70 16.78 10.86
C VAL A 545 -32.83 16.01 11.51
N LYS A 546 -33.89 15.76 10.73
CA LYS A 546 -35.04 14.95 11.14
C LYS A 546 -34.77 13.48 10.86
N VAL A 547 -35.07 12.62 11.83
CA VAL A 547 -34.87 11.17 11.73
C VAL A 547 -36.14 10.50 11.24
N ILE A 548 -36.03 9.78 10.12
CA ILE A 548 -37.07 8.89 9.62
C ILE A 548 -36.75 7.48 10.14
N ARG A 549 -37.74 6.90 10.87
CA ARG A 549 -37.55 5.61 11.54
C ARG A 549 -38.34 4.52 10.86
N ASN A 550 -37.75 3.33 10.80
CA ASN A 550 -38.45 2.13 10.41
C ASN A 550 -39.55 1.83 11.44
N ALA A 551 -40.79 1.64 10.95
CA ALA A 551 -41.98 1.45 11.81
C ALA A 551 -41.97 0.16 12.63
N GLU A 552 -41.26 -0.88 12.16
CA GLU A 552 -41.19 -2.19 12.83
C GLU A 552 -40.04 -2.29 13.82
N THR A 553 -38.87 -1.73 13.44
CA THR A 553 -37.63 -1.87 14.22
C THR A 553 -37.35 -0.67 15.11
N GLY A 554 -37.91 0.51 14.79
CA GLY A 554 -37.62 1.77 15.43
C GLY A 554 -36.25 2.37 15.11
N LEU A 555 -35.46 1.71 14.26
CA LEU A 555 -34.14 2.20 13.87
C LEU A 555 -34.24 3.41 12.95
N ALA A 556 -33.26 4.30 13.04
CA ALA A 556 -33.07 5.37 12.06
C ALA A 556 -32.75 4.74 10.68
N GLU A 557 -33.63 5.01 9.72
CA GLU A 557 -33.55 4.44 8.36
C GLU A 557 -33.21 5.51 7.31
N ASP A 558 -33.61 6.75 7.57
CA ASP A 558 -33.32 7.90 6.70
C ASP A 558 -33.25 9.20 7.49
N PHE A 559 -32.76 10.26 6.83
CA PHE A 559 -32.61 11.57 7.43
C PHE A 559 -33.06 12.66 6.43
N GLU A 560 -33.90 13.57 6.90
CA GLU A 560 -34.28 14.78 6.18
C GLU A 560 -33.51 15.96 6.76
N ILE A 561 -32.84 16.73 5.89
CA ILE A 561 -32.02 17.86 6.29
C ILE A 561 -32.75 19.16 5.91
N GLU A 562 -33.02 20.00 6.89
CA GLU A 562 -33.62 21.32 6.72
C GLU A 562 -32.56 22.41 6.96
N GLY A 563 -32.23 23.16 5.90
CA GLY A 563 -31.21 24.21 5.95
C GLY A 563 -29.90 23.81 5.34
N GLU A 564 -28.95 24.75 5.32
CA GLU A 564 -27.60 24.58 4.81
C GLU A 564 -26.59 24.35 5.95
N PHE A 565 -25.52 23.64 5.65
CA PHE A 565 -24.44 23.39 6.59
C PHE A 565 -23.08 23.40 5.89
N PRO A 566 -21.98 23.78 6.58
CA PRO A 566 -20.65 23.73 6.01
C PRO A 566 -20.23 22.30 5.73
N LYS A 567 -19.64 22.07 4.54
CA LYS A 567 -19.16 20.76 4.10
C LYS A 567 -17.64 20.75 4.01
N TYR A 568 -17.07 19.63 4.39
CA TYR A 568 -15.64 19.37 4.25
C TYR A 568 -15.20 19.43 2.78
N GLY A 569 -14.02 20.01 2.52
CA GLY A 569 -13.49 20.21 1.17
C GLY A 569 -13.74 21.59 0.57
N ASN A 570 -14.14 22.58 1.38
CA ASN A 570 -14.40 23.95 0.95
C ASN A 570 -13.61 25.00 1.73
N ASP A 571 -12.54 24.57 2.43
CA ASP A 571 -11.72 25.42 3.29
C ASP A 571 -12.50 26.14 4.39
N ASP A 572 -13.51 25.45 4.95
CA ASP A 572 -14.36 25.97 6.01
C ASP A 572 -14.01 25.32 7.35
N ASP A 573 -13.40 26.09 8.24
CA ASP A 573 -12.95 25.62 9.57
C ASP A 573 -14.07 25.02 10.41
N ARG A 574 -15.35 25.38 10.18
CA ARG A 574 -16.47 24.81 10.91
C ARG A 574 -16.66 23.33 10.62
N ALA A 575 -16.36 22.89 9.39
CA ALA A 575 -16.39 21.49 8.99
C ALA A 575 -15.01 20.84 9.22
N ASP A 576 -13.92 21.47 8.77
CA ASP A 576 -12.56 20.92 8.78
C ASP A 576 -12.10 20.56 10.20
N ASN A 577 -12.41 21.42 11.20
CA ASN A 577 -12.09 21.14 12.61
C ASN A 577 -12.83 19.95 13.21
N ILE A 578 -13.99 19.54 12.65
CA ILE A 578 -14.65 18.29 13.05
C ILE A 578 -13.79 17.10 12.63
N GLY A 579 -13.16 17.16 11.46
CA GLY A 579 -12.25 16.12 10.98
C GLY A 579 -10.99 16.00 11.86
N VAL A 580 -10.37 17.13 12.20
CA VAL A 580 -9.23 17.17 13.10
C VAL A 580 -9.58 16.58 14.47
N TRP A 581 -10.73 16.96 15.03
CA TRP A 581 -11.23 16.38 16.28
C TRP A 581 -11.48 14.87 16.16
N LEU A 582 -12.11 14.40 15.08
CA LEU A 582 -12.44 12.98 14.89
C LEU A 582 -11.18 12.10 14.87
N LEU A 583 -10.16 12.54 14.13
CA LEU A 583 -8.87 11.86 14.09
C LEU A 583 -8.24 11.77 15.47
N HIS A 584 -8.18 12.91 16.17
CA HIS A 584 -7.59 12.99 17.52
C HIS A 584 -8.32 12.11 18.54
N GLU A 585 -9.66 12.16 18.56
CA GLU A 585 -10.50 11.38 19.49
C GLU A 585 -10.27 9.88 19.27
N PHE A 586 -10.38 9.40 18.02
CA PHE A 586 -10.24 7.97 17.73
C PHE A 586 -8.84 7.44 17.98
N LEU A 587 -7.79 8.19 17.60
CA LEU A 587 -6.40 7.82 17.90
C LEU A 587 -6.14 7.78 19.41
N THR A 588 -6.69 8.74 20.16
CA THR A 588 -6.58 8.77 21.62
C THR A 588 -7.20 7.52 22.24
N ASP A 589 -8.37 7.10 21.75
CA ASP A 589 -9.03 5.89 22.21
C ASP A 589 -8.22 4.62 21.88
N ILE A 590 -7.62 4.54 20.69
CA ILE A 590 -6.72 3.44 20.32
C ILE A 590 -5.50 3.38 21.22
N LYS A 591 -4.85 4.53 21.51
CA LYS A 591 -3.64 4.61 22.36
C LYS A 591 -3.88 4.21 23.82
N LYS A 592 -5.11 4.16 24.29
CA LYS A 592 -5.46 3.60 25.62
C LYS A 592 -5.33 2.09 25.71
N ARG A 593 -5.19 1.39 24.59
CA ARG A 593 -5.27 -0.08 24.49
C ARG A 593 -3.88 -0.71 24.45
N HIS A 594 -3.78 -1.91 24.98
CA HIS A 594 -2.56 -2.71 24.85
C HIS A 594 -2.47 -3.30 23.45
N THR A 595 -1.32 -3.13 22.80
CA THR A 595 -1.04 -3.64 21.47
C THR A 595 -0.09 -4.82 21.49
N TYR A 596 -0.23 -5.72 20.54
CA TYR A 596 0.62 -6.90 20.42
C TYR A 596 2.11 -6.50 20.33
N ARG A 597 2.96 -7.17 21.15
CA ARG A 597 4.41 -6.90 21.27
C ARG A 597 4.74 -5.44 21.64
N ASN A 598 3.85 -4.75 22.33
CA ASN A 598 3.98 -3.34 22.72
C ASN A 598 4.27 -2.42 21.50
N SER A 599 3.72 -2.77 20.35
CA SER A 599 3.87 -1.97 19.12
C SER A 599 3.20 -0.60 19.26
N GLU A 600 3.78 0.41 18.63
CA GLU A 600 3.30 1.79 18.71
C GLU A 600 2.08 1.99 17.82
N PRO A 601 0.91 2.39 18.36
CA PRO A 601 -0.28 2.64 17.54
C PRO A 601 -0.10 3.84 16.63
N THR A 602 -0.35 3.60 15.35
CA THR A 602 -0.44 4.61 14.29
C THR A 602 -1.84 4.57 13.66
N THR A 603 -2.19 5.54 12.84
CA THR A 603 -3.48 5.53 12.14
C THR A 603 -3.36 6.10 10.74
N SER A 604 -4.30 5.73 9.88
CA SER A 604 -4.42 6.24 8.51
C SER A 604 -5.85 6.72 8.21
N ILE A 605 -5.95 7.65 7.27
CA ILE A 605 -7.20 8.00 6.61
C ILE A 605 -7.08 7.52 5.16
N LEU A 606 -7.36 6.23 4.97
CA LEU A 606 -7.15 5.52 3.71
C LEU A 606 -8.20 4.40 3.58
N THR A 607 -8.87 4.30 2.44
CA THR A 607 -9.88 3.26 2.21
C THR A 607 -9.51 2.27 1.12
N ILE A 608 -8.52 2.57 0.30
CA ILE A 608 -8.24 1.81 -0.93
C ILE A 608 -9.53 1.82 -1.80
N THR A 609 -9.81 0.81 -2.60
CA THR A 609 -11.10 0.64 -3.31
C THR A 609 -12.21 0.05 -2.43
N SER A 610 -11.90 -0.25 -1.18
CA SER A 610 -12.90 -0.72 -0.19
C SER A 610 -13.96 0.33 0.15
N ASN A 611 -13.78 1.59 -0.26
CA ASN A 611 -14.80 2.64 -0.15
C ASN A 611 -16.15 2.21 -0.74
N VAL A 612 -16.16 1.44 -1.83
CA VAL A 612 -17.36 0.85 -2.44
C VAL A 612 -18.04 -0.13 -1.48
N VAL A 613 -17.25 -1.02 -0.88
CA VAL A 613 -17.74 -2.03 0.08
C VAL A 613 -18.28 -1.37 1.34
N TYR A 614 -17.59 -0.38 1.90
CA TYR A 614 -18.09 0.38 3.06
C TYR A 614 -19.44 1.03 2.76
N GLY A 615 -19.56 1.68 1.58
CA GLY A 615 -20.80 2.29 1.14
C GLY A 615 -21.95 1.30 1.00
N LYS A 616 -21.66 0.12 0.45
CA LYS A 616 -22.62 -0.97 0.28
C LYS A 616 -23.21 -1.46 1.61
N TYR A 617 -22.38 -1.55 2.64
CA TYR A 617 -22.79 -2.10 3.95
C TYR A 617 -23.12 -1.04 5.00
N THR A 618 -23.23 0.24 4.64
CA THR A 618 -23.66 1.34 5.52
C THR A 618 -25.00 1.91 5.06
N GLY A 619 -25.91 2.16 6.00
CA GLY A 619 -27.20 2.78 5.77
C GLY A 619 -27.13 4.24 5.31
N ASN A 620 -28.28 4.91 5.18
CA ASN A 620 -28.34 6.35 4.94
C ASN A 620 -27.68 7.11 6.09
N LEU A 621 -27.06 8.25 5.79
CA LEU A 621 -26.32 9.06 6.77
C LEU A 621 -26.92 10.46 6.91
N PRO A 622 -26.70 11.12 8.06
CA PRO A 622 -27.19 12.47 8.31
C PRO A 622 -26.64 13.56 7.39
N ASP A 623 -25.57 13.29 6.61
CA ASP A 623 -25.04 14.20 5.58
C ASP A 623 -25.84 14.17 4.25
N GLY A 624 -26.85 13.30 4.16
CA GLY A 624 -27.66 13.07 2.96
C GLY A 624 -27.16 11.94 2.07
N ARG A 625 -26.06 11.26 2.42
CA ARG A 625 -25.57 10.10 1.68
C ARG A 625 -26.60 8.97 1.73
N ARG A 626 -26.85 8.37 0.59
CA ARG A 626 -27.77 7.23 0.45
C ARG A 626 -27.03 5.89 0.61
N ALA A 627 -27.71 4.93 1.22
CA ALA A 627 -27.25 3.54 1.27
C ALA A 627 -26.86 3.04 -0.14
N TRP A 628 -25.86 2.17 -0.22
CA TRP A 628 -25.26 1.64 -1.46
C TRP A 628 -24.39 2.62 -2.24
N THR A 629 -24.42 3.92 -1.97
CA THR A 629 -23.47 4.87 -2.56
C THR A 629 -22.09 4.62 -1.95
N PRO A 630 -21.02 4.51 -2.74
CA PRO A 630 -19.64 4.42 -2.23
C PRO A 630 -19.31 5.57 -1.26
N PHE A 631 -18.44 5.30 -0.30
CA PHE A 631 -17.81 6.37 0.48
C PHE A 631 -16.84 7.16 -0.40
N ALA A 632 -16.54 8.39 -0.04
CA ALA A 632 -15.37 9.07 -0.58
C ALA A 632 -14.10 8.32 -0.19
N PRO A 633 -13.10 8.19 -1.09
CA PRO A 633 -11.87 7.46 -0.80
C PRO A 633 -10.95 8.25 0.14
N GLY A 634 -10.43 7.59 1.16
CA GLY A 634 -9.45 8.18 2.10
C GLY A 634 -9.95 9.46 2.75
N ALA A 635 -9.13 10.50 2.66
CA ALA A 635 -9.40 11.84 3.19
C ALA A 635 -10.10 12.77 2.19
N ASN A 636 -10.49 12.26 1.02
CA ASN A 636 -11.23 13.06 0.05
C ASN A 636 -12.58 13.55 0.63
N PRO A 637 -13.01 14.76 0.26
CA PRO A 637 -14.35 15.22 0.54
C PRO A 637 -15.44 14.30 -0.05
N SER A 638 -16.63 14.35 0.54
CA SER A 638 -17.79 13.59 0.06
C SER A 638 -18.19 14.03 -1.37
N TYR A 639 -18.69 13.10 -2.18
CA TYR A 639 -19.06 13.40 -3.56
C TYR A 639 -20.09 14.53 -3.63
N GLY A 640 -19.77 15.55 -4.43
CA GLY A 640 -20.59 16.75 -4.58
C GLY A 640 -20.50 17.75 -3.42
N ALA A 641 -19.62 17.53 -2.43
CA ALA A 641 -19.38 18.48 -1.35
C ALA A 641 -18.43 19.61 -1.77
N GLU A 642 -17.48 19.33 -2.66
CA GLU A 642 -16.46 20.27 -3.16
C GLU A 642 -17.10 21.26 -4.15
N THR A 643 -17.43 22.45 -3.68
CA THR A 643 -18.06 23.50 -4.51
C THR A 643 -17.18 24.73 -4.68
N SER A 644 -16.05 24.80 -3.95
CA SER A 644 -15.16 25.97 -3.91
C SER A 644 -13.86 25.79 -4.73
N GLY A 645 -13.75 24.74 -5.55
CA GLY A 645 -12.62 24.46 -6.43
C GLY A 645 -11.50 23.62 -5.79
N LEU A 646 -10.50 23.27 -6.60
CA LEU A 646 -9.41 22.36 -6.21
C LEU A 646 -8.61 22.87 -5.01
N LEU A 647 -8.22 24.16 -5.01
CA LEU A 647 -7.38 24.70 -3.94
C LEU A 647 -8.08 24.67 -2.59
N ALA A 648 -9.39 24.94 -2.55
CA ALA A 648 -10.16 24.85 -1.31
C ALA A 648 -10.25 23.40 -0.79
N SER A 649 -10.41 22.43 -1.70
CA SER A 649 -10.36 21.00 -1.36
C SER A 649 -9.00 20.60 -0.79
N LEU A 650 -7.93 20.99 -1.43
CA LEU A 650 -6.55 20.75 -0.97
C LEU A 650 -6.31 21.38 0.40
N ASN A 651 -6.76 22.63 0.62
CA ASN A 651 -6.60 23.33 1.90
C ASN A 651 -7.32 22.60 3.05
N SER A 652 -8.55 22.11 2.81
CA SER A 652 -9.27 21.33 3.83
C SER A 652 -8.51 20.05 4.23
N VAL A 653 -7.93 19.32 3.26
CA VAL A 653 -7.14 18.10 3.55
C VAL A 653 -5.82 18.46 4.25
N ALA A 654 -5.16 19.55 3.87
CA ALA A 654 -3.90 19.99 4.47
C ALA A 654 -4.00 20.33 5.97
N LYS A 655 -5.20 20.64 6.48
CA LYS A 655 -5.44 20.90 7.91
C LYS A 655 -5.37 19.65 8.80
N ILE A 656 -5.38 18.45 8.20
CA ILE A 656 -5.32 17.18 8.94
C ILE A 656 -3.86 16.95 9.37
N PRO A 657 -3.54 16.90 10.69
CA PRO A 657 -2.17 16.79 11.15
C PRO A 657 -1.55 15.41 10.82
N TYR A 658 -0.42 15.38 10.11
CA TYR A 658 0.27 14.14 9.79
C TYR A 658 0.79 13.41 11.05
N GLU A 659 1.26 14.14 12.07
CA GLU A 659 1.74 13.55 13.33
C GLU A 659 0.68 12.71 14.07
N TRP A 660 -0.60 12.88 13.74
CA TRP A 660 -1.69 12.06 14.27
C TRP A 660 -2.15 10.97 13.31
N SER A 661 -1.61 10.95 12.09
CA SER A 661 -1.98 9.99 11.05
C SER A 661 -0.74 9.41 10.36
N LEU A 662 0.16 8.81 11.14
CA LEU A 662 1.48 8.34 10.69
C LEU A 662 1.43 7.19 9.67
N ASP A 663 0.28 6.52 9.52
CA ASP A 663 0.03 5.56 8.44
C ASP A 663 -0.53 6.21 7.18
N GLY A 664 -0.63 7.54 7.16
CA GLY A 664 -0.89 8.35 5.98
C GLY A 664 -2.30 8.90 5.84
N ILE A 665 -2.39 9.97 5.07
CA ILE A 665 -3.60 10.72 4.75
C ILE A 665 -3.77 10.71 3.24
N SER A 666 -4.54 9.76 2.71
CA SER A 666 -4.69 9.58 1.27
C SER A 666 -5.62 10.62 0.66
N ASN A 667 -5.11 11.40 -0.29
CA ASN A 667 -5.86 12.37 -1.10
C ASN A 667 -5.70 12.04 -2.59
N THR A 668 -6.79 11.96 -3.33
CA THR A 668 -6.78 11.68 -4.78
C THR A 668 -7.58 12.75 -5.50
N GLN A 669 -6.90 13.51 -6.37
CA GLN A 669 -7.51 14.57 -7.14
C GLN A 669 -7.54 14.24 -8.62
N THR A 670 -8.66 14.52 -9.28
CA THR A 670 -8.83 14.36 -10.72
C THR A 670 -9.09 15.72 -11.36
N MET A 671 -8.26 16.07 -12.32
CA MET A 671 -8.27 17.36 -13.02
C MET A 671 -8.51 17.16 -14.50
N ASN A 672 -9.39 17.97 -15.07
CA ASN A 672 -9.46 18.07 -16.52
C ASN A 672 -8.16 18.69 -17.05
N PRO A 673 -7.59 18.15 -18.16
CA PRO A 673 -6.36 18.69 -18.72
C PRO A 673 -6.41 20.21 -18.99
N SER A 674 -7.59 20.74 -19.39
CA SER A 674 -7.81 22.17 -19.64
C SER A 674 -7.71 23.04 -18.38
N ALA A 675 -7.97 22.49 -17.19
CA ALA A 675 -7.84 23.21 -15.90
C ALA A 675 -6.37 23.55 -15.63
N LEU A 676 -5.45 22.65 -16.00
CA LEU A 676 -4.02 22.83 -15.81
C LEU A 676 -3.35 23.66 -16.92
N GLY A 677 -3.95 23.81 -18.12
CA GLY A 677 -3.39 24.64 -19.19
C GLY A 677 -3.56 24.06 -20.58
N HIS A 678 -3.01 24.78 -21.55
CA HIS A 678 -3.19 24.49 -22.96
C HIS A 678 -2.15 23.49 -23.50
N ASP A 679 -0.94 23.52 -22.97
CA ASP A 679 0.15 22.63 -23.37
C ASP A 679 0.73 21.89 -22.15
N GLU A 680 1.66 21.00 -22.40
CA GLU A 680 2.24 20.15 -21.35
C GLU A 680 3.11 20.92 -20.37
N GLU A 681 3.88 21.89 -20.86
CA GLU A 681 4.76 22.70 -19.99
C GLU A 681 3.93 23.58 -19.04
N GLU A 682 2.84 24.17 -19.53
CA GLU A 682 1.91 24.93 -18.68
C GLU A 682 1.25 24.01 -17.64
N ARG A 683 0.79 22.81 -18.05
CA ARG A 683 0.16 21.82 -17.17
C ARG A 683 1.12 21.36 -16.07
N ALA A 684 2.36 21.04 -16.44
CA ALA A 684 3.38 20.64 -15.48
C ALA A 684 3.71 21.76 -14.50
N THR A 685 3.88 22.98 -14.98
CA THR A 685 4.19 24.16 -14.14
C THR A 685 3.07 24.46 -13.15
N LYS A 686 1.80 24.42 -13.58
CA LYS A 686 0.65 24.65 -12.70
C LYS A 686 0.47 23.53 -11.68
N LEU A 687 0.71 22.28 -12.10
CA LEU A 687 0.66 21.15 -11.18
C LEU A 687 1.73 21.26 -10.09
N VAL A 688 2.97 21.61 -10.46
CA VAL A 688 4.05 21.88 -9.50
C VAL A 688 3.66 23.00 -8.53
N SER A 689 3.12 24.11 -9.03
CA SER A 689 2.71 25.23 -8.17
C SER A 689 1.60 24.85 -7.19
N ALA A 690 0.63 24.03 -7.63
CA ALA A 690 -0.42 23.51 -6.76
C ALA A 690 0.13 22.54 -5.69
N MET A 691 1.09 21.68 -6.06
CA MET A 691 1.76 20.77 -5.13
C MET A 691 2.63 21.51 -4.12
N ASP A 692 3.43 22.49 -4.56
CA ASP A 692 4.23 23.32 -3.66
C ASP A 692 3.32 24.00 -2.61
N GLY A 693 2.22 24.64 -3.05
CA GLY A 693 1.28 25.30 -2.14
C GLY A 693 0.54 24.32 -1.19
N TYR A 694 0.25 23.11 -1.64
CA TYR A 694 -0.40 22.09 -0.84
C TYR A 694 0.54 21.50 0.22
N PHE A 695 1.73 21.09 -0.18
CA PHE A 695 2.70 20.46 0.72
C PHE A 695 3.35 21.46 1.69
N ASP A 696 3.57 22.71 1.30
CA ASP A 696 4.05 23.77 2.21
C ASP A 696 3.08 24.06 3.37
N GLN A 697 1.79 23.72 3.24
CA GLN A 697 0.80 23.77 4.32
C GLN A 697 0.87 22.57 5.28
N GLY A 698 1.76 21.61 5.07
CA GLY A 698 1.91 20.42 5.90
C GLY A 698 1.03 19.23 5.47
N ALA A 699 0.44 19.28 4.29
CA ALA A 699 -0.28 18.13 3.73
C ALA A 699 0.65 16.94 3.51
N HIS A 700 0.10 15.72 3.59
CA HIS A 700 0.92 14.50 3.53
C HIS A 700 1.06 13.92 2.13
N HIS A 701 -0.05 13.66 1.42
CA HIS A 701 -0.04 12.81 0.23
C HIS A 701 -0.97 13.34 -0.86
N LEU A 702 -0.58 13.12 -2.12
CA LEU A 702 -1.40 13.45 -3.29
C LEU A 702 -1.26 12.40 -4.39
N ASN A 703 -2.39 11.84 -4.80
CA ASN A 703 -2.59 11.17 -6.08
C ASN A 703 -3.09 12.15 -7.11
N VAL A 704 -2.52 12.13 -8.31
CA VAL A 704 -2.90 13.02 -9.41
C VAL A 704 -3.41 12.21 -10.59
N ASN A 705 -4.64 12.52 -11.02
CA ASN A 705 -5.22 12.06 -12.28
C ASN A 705 -5.42 13.25 -13.21
N VAL A 706 -5.00 13.13 -14.47
CA VAL A 706 -5.18 14.18 -15.48
C VAL A 706 -5.85 13.60 -16.71
N PHE A 707 -7.18 13.59 -16.72
CA PHE A 707 -8.00 13.15 -17.85
C PHE A 707 -9.44 13.66 -17.70
N GLY A 708 -10.19 13.67 -18.81
CA GLY A 708 -11.61 14.04 -18.78
C GLY A 708 -12.52 12.84 -18.53
N LYS A 709 -13.73 13.12 -18.06
CA LYS A 709 -14.76 12.12 -17.77
C LYS A 709 -15.15 11.31 -19.02
N ASP A 710 -15.12 11.92 -20.19
CA ASP A 710 -15.47 11.28 -21.47
C ASP A 710 -14.51 10.11 -21.80
N LYS A 711 -13.22 10.25 -21.45
CA LYS A 711 -12.25 9.17 -21.63
C LYS A 711 -12.57 7.95 -20.78
N LEU A 712 -13.02 8.14 -19.54
CA LEU A 712 -13.43 7.05 -18.64
C LEU A 712 -14.69 6.35 -19.16
N LEU A 713 -15.68 7.13 -19.63
CA LEU A 713 -16.91 6.59 -20.22
C LEU A 713 -16.60 5.76 -21.47
N ASP A 714 -15.75 6.27 -22.37
CA ASP A 714 -15.36 5.52 -23.56
C ASP A 714 -14.56 4.25 -23.21
N ALA A 715 -13.63 4.33 -22.25
CA ALA A 715 -12.87 3.15 -21.79
C ALA A 715 -13.77 2.09 -21.13
N MET A 716 -14.82 2.52 -20.43
CA MET A 716 -15.79 1.63 -19.81
C MET A 716 -16.68 0.91 -20.82
N GLU A 717 -17.07 1.59 -21.93
CA GLU A 717 -17.91 1.03 -22.97
C GLU A 717 -17.11 0.26 -24.04
N ASN A 718 -15.84 0.61 -24.24
CA ASN A 718 -14.97 0.07 -25.27
C ASN A 718 -13.60 -0.42 -24.71
N PRO A 719 -13.58 -1.36 -23.71
CA PRO A 719 -12.36 -1.74 -23.01
C PRO A 719 -11.30 -2.43 -23.89
N ASP A 720 -11.69 -2.94 -25.05
CA ASP A 720 -10.80 -3.67 -25.97
C ASP A 720 -10.00 -2.75 -26.92
N LYS A 721 -10.24 -1.45 -26.90
CA LYS A 721 -9.42 -0.50 -27.67
C LYS A 721 -7.96 -0.56 -27.20
N PRO A 722 -6.97 -0.61 -28.13
CA PRO A 722 -5.55 -0.72 -27.76
C PRO A 722 -5.06 0.38 -26.82
N GLU A 723 -5.59 1.59 -26.95
CA GLU A 723 -5.26 2.75 -26.12
C GLU A 723 -5.66 2.60 -24.65
N TYR A 724 -6.59 1.70 -24.33
CA TYR A 724 -7.04 1.43 -22.95
C TYR A 724 -6.34 0.23 -22.31
N ALA A 725 -5.58 -0.55 -23.04
CA ALA A 725 -4.90 -1.74 -22.53
C ALA A 725 -4.01 -1.46 -21.30
N ASN A 726 -3.36 -0.30 -21.28
CA ASN A 726 -2.51 0.17 -20.19
C ASN A 726 -3.03 1.46 -19.53
N PHE A 727 -4.27 1.86 -19.81
CA PHE A 727 -4.83 3.07 -19.24
C PHE A 727 -4.90 2.94 -17.72
N THR A 728 -3.99 3.66 -17.05
CA THR A 728 -3.78 3.63 -15.60
C THR A 728 -4.44 4.83 -14.95
N ILE A 729 -5.09 4.60 -13.81
CA ILE A 729 -5.69 5.65 -12.99
C ILE A 729 -5.25 5.48 -11.52
N ARG A 730 -5.15 6.59 -10.82
CA ARG A 730 -4.97 6.61 -9.36
C ARG A 730 -6.33 6.50 -8.68
N VAL A 731 -6.45 5.61 -7.70
CA VAL A 731 -7.75 5.35 -7.03
C VAL A 731 -7.79 5.79 -5.57
N SER A 732 -6.90 5.31 -4.74
CA SER A 732 -6.73 5.73 -3.33
C SER A 732 -5.44 5.12 -2.77
N GLY A 733 -4.33 5.86 -2.84
CA GLY A 733 -3.01 5.41 -2.41
C GLY A 733 -2.31 4.44 -3.37
N TYR A 734 -2.92 4.06 -4.50
CA TYR A 734 -2.32 3.22 -5.54
C TYR A 734 -2.98 3.43 -6.90
N ALA A 735 -2.41 2.85 -7.93
CA ALA A 735 -2.94 2.88 -9.28
C ALA A 735 -3.49 1.53 -9.71
N VAL A 736 -4.40 1.56 -10.69
CA VAL A 736 -4.97 0.38 -11.33
C VAL A 736 -5.14 0.61 -12.81
N LYS A 737 -5.20 -0.47 -13.60
CA LYS A 737 -5.70 -0.38 -14.97
C LYS A 737 -7.21 -0.20 -14.91
N PHE A 738 -7.74 0.88 -15.47
CA PHE A 738 -9.18 1.20 -15.40
C PHE A 738 -10.08 0.06 -15.89
N ILE A 739 -9.68 -0.60 -16.98
CA ILE A 739 -10.42 -1.72 -17.56
C ILE A 739 -10.42 -2.99 -16.68
N SER A 740 -9.56 -3.07 -15.64
CA SER A 740 -9.52 -4.19 -14.70
C SER A 740 -10.45 -4.00 -13.50
N LEU A 741 -11.07 -2.83 -13.36
CA LEU A 741 -12.03 -2.53 -12.30
C LEU A 741 -13.37 -3.19 -12.61
N THR A 742 -14.12 -3.56 -11.55
CA THR A 742 -15.53 -3.94 -11.70
C THR A 742 -16.36 -2.74 -12.18
N ARG A 743 -17.51 -3.01 -12.79
CA ARG A 743 -18.41 -1.94 -13.27
C ARG A 743 -18.79 -0.96 -12.16
N GLU A 744 -19.03 -1.45 -10.94
CA GLU A 744 -19.37 -0.62 -9.77
C GLU A 744 -18.22 0.33 -9.41
N GLN A 745 -16.98 -0.16 -9.47
CA GLN A 745 -15.80 0.65 -9.18
C GLN A 745 -15.47 1.63 -10.30
N GLN A 746 -15.68 1.25 -11.56
CA GLN A 746 -15.57 2.20 -12.69
C GLN A 746 -16.55 3.36 -12.51
N LEU A 747 -17.80 3.05 -12.15
CA LEU A 747 -18.82 4.07 -11.88
C LEU A 747 -18.46 4.93 -10.66
N ASP A 748 -17.86 4.36 -9.61
CA ASP A 748 -17.35 5.13 -8.47
C ASP A 748 -16.35 6.19 -8.95
N VAL A 749 -15.34 5.79 -9.74
CA VAL A 749 -14.32 6.72 -10.27
C VAL A 749 -14.94 7.79 -11.17
N ILE A 750 -15.89 7.42 -12.04
CA ILE A 750 -16.58 8.35 -12.96
C ILE A 750 -17.43 9.38 -12.19
N ASN A 751 -17.94 9.02 -11.01
CA ASN A 751 -18.77 9.88 -10.19
C ASN A 751 -18.01 10.74 -9.17
N ARG A 752 -16.67 10.61 -9.10
CA ARG A 752 -15.82 11.49 -8.29
C ARG A 752 -15.81 12.91 -8.85
N THR A 753 -15.37 13.85 -8.04
CA THR A 753 -15.19 15.23 -8.46
C THR A 753 -14.11 15.35 -9.54
N PHE A 754 -14.43 16.08 -10.61
CA PHE A 754 -13.50 16.50 -11.64
C PHE A 754 -13.36 18.00 -11.56
N HIS A 755 -12.14 18.47 -11.32
CA HIS A 755 -11.89 19.90 -11.24
C HIS A 755 -11.67 20.49 -12.64
N ASP A 756 -12.47 21.48 -12.98
CA ASP A 756 -12.43 22.24 -14.25
C ASP A 756 -11.60 23.52 -14.13
N SER A 757 -11.19 23.88 -12.92
CA SER A 757 -10.31 25.02 -12.59
C SER A 757 -9.50 24.71 -11.33
N LEU A 758 -8.37 25.38 -11.19
CA LEU A 758 -7.55 25.38 -9.98
C LEU A 758 -8.22 26.10 -8.82
#